data_a8bc391de3419bcca07b15fd4568a17a
#
_entry.id   a8bc391de3419bcca07b15fd4568a17a
#
_cell.length_a   1.000
_cell.length_b   1.000
_cell.length_c   1.000
_cell.angle_alpha   90.00
_cell.angle_beta   90.00
_cell.angle_gamma   90.00
#
_symmetry.space_group_name_H-M   'P 1'
#
loop_
_entity.id
_entity.type
_entity.pdbx_description
1 polymer ?
#
loop_
_entity_poly.entity_id
_entity_poly.type
_entity_poly.pdbx_seq_one_letter_code
_entity_poly.pdbx_strand_id
1 'polypeptide(L)'
;WQKELSEKFHIDAVVIRSGTVARLERETPPDKSIFSYYTHFVASIDFIKSERYRASFLEHCPEFAIIDEVHGAAESPGGRFSAQQKRHALVKEIAKDPERHLILLTATPHSGHDESFLSILGLLKPEFCHLNLSSLSEEERTELARCFIQRRRADVKHWLGEDTPFPERDSQEVPYEFSSAYKDFFESVYEFAHSLVRSARALTGFKKRMRFFSALALLRCIASSPAAAETALLKRTQNISQEEIPLYAEASIYDSSELEGLEDTPPVFEVEEDKTYLRRLRSFASQAQRLKGKEDKKLQKVIEIATTLLKEGFHPIIWCRYIATADYVAEEFTKALKLLFSDLHIISVTGALSEDERRLKVKELSRFQKRVLVATDCLSEGINLQEHFTAVIHYDLPWNPNRLEQREGRVDRFGQRAKKIKTILLFGRDNPVDGAVLDVLLRKAKKIHKQLGIYVPVPQDSESIMEAVFNSLFSRKEKRFIQLTLFGDPVEAFHQKWDIYAQREKESRTRFAQRAIKPEEVKKELDETDAVLGSPESVKQFLQTASQRLGFSLHKRKKDIFEIIPQELPEEVKIRLGNLPSPWRITFLSPTPEDATYIGRNHPLIETLAEYLFDAAFNNQKDIPVSRCGVIRTDEVTTRTTLLLLRLRYRLYERKDDTPNLAEETCVFGFKGIMPKIEILSPEEAYILLDTVKPIANVPLSEKQEILKETLSAIRCSLHADFLKKFVWQRAQDLSSSHKRIRRLLKKRQIKVEPYFPPDLLGVLVILPVPKGVSQNGLYLHSH
;
A
#
# COMPACT_ATOMS: atom_id res chain seq x y z
N TRP A 1 7.41 1.19 3.32
CA TRP A 1 8.21 1.99 2.38
C TRP A 1 9.63 1.46 2.23
N GLN A 2 10.46 1.37 3.28
CA GLN A 2 11.86 0.95 3.16
C GLN A 2 11.99 -0.40 2.40
N LYS A 3 11.21 -1.42 2.78
CA LYS A 3 11.19 -2.72 2.11
C LYS A 3 10.78 -2.61 0.64
N GLU A 4 9.73 -1.86 0.33
CA GLU A 4 9.26 -1.66 -1.05
C GLU A 4 10.29 -0.91 -1.92
N LEU A 5 10.95 0.11 -1.34
CA LEU A 5 12.02 0.84 -2.03
C LEU A 5 13.21 -0.09 -2.35
N SER A 6 13.64 -0.90 -1.38
CA SER A 6 14.74 -1.83 -1.59
C SER A 6 14.39 -2.96 -2.55
N GLU A 7 13.22 -3.62 -2.38
CA GLU A 7 12.88 -4.81 -3.17
C GLU A 7 12.39 -4.50 -4.58
N LYS A 8 11.68 -3.39 -4.80
CA LYS A 8 11.08 -3.06 -6.10
C LYS A 8 11.85 -2.00 -6.89
N PHE A 9 12.53 -1.10 -6.21
CA PHE A 9 13.23 0.02 -6.84
C PHE A 9 14.74 -0.06 -6.65
N HIS A 10 15.25 -1.01 -5.85
CA HIS A 10 16.67 -1.17 -5.49
C HIS A 10 17.28 0.08 -4.89
N ILE A 11 16.46 0.82 -4.11
CA ILE A 11 16.87 2.02 -3.39
C ILE A 11 17.07 1.65 -1.93
N ASP A 12 18.30 1.77 -1.45
CA ASP A 12 18.62 1.59 -0.04
C ASP A 12 18.31 2.87 0.73
N ALA A 13 17.19 2.87 1.42
CA ALA A 13 16.74 4.00 2.24
C ALA A 13 16.91 3.70 3.73
N VAL A 14 17.43 4.67 4.48
CA VAL A 14 17.51 4.59 5.93
C VAL A 14 16.20 5.01 6.58
N VAL A 15 15.86 4.44 7.74
CA VAL A 15 14.66 4.83 8.50
C VAL A 15 15.07 5.81 9.60
N ILE A 16 14.58 7.06 9.52
CA ILE A 16 14.85 8.12 10.48
C ILE A 16 13.64 8.30 11.41
N ARG A 17 13.78 7.86 12.66
CA ARG A 17 12.77 7.97 13.72
C ARG A 17 13.45 8.04 15.08
N SER A 18 12.70 8.30 16.16
CA SER A 18 13.24 8.40 17.53
C SER A 18 14.09 7.19 17.94
N GLY A 19 13.71 5.97 17.53
CA GLY A 19 14.44 4.73 17.85
C GLY A 19 15.71 4.49 17.04
N THR A 20 15.91 5.16 15.90
CA THR A 20 17.08 4.93 15.02
C THR A 20 18.02 6.11 14.93
N VAL A 21 17.54 7.33 15.23
CA VAL A 21 18.27 8.58 15.02
C VAL A 21 19.61 8.62 15.75
N ALA A 22 19.69 8.18 17.00
CA ALA A 22 20.92 8.22 17.79
C ALA A 22 22.05 7.33 17.19
N ARG A 23 21.69 6.26 16.49
CA ARG A 23 22.64 5.45 15.75
C ARG A 23 23.08 6.15 14.47
N LEU A 24 22.13 6.68 13.70
CA LEU A 24 22.42 7.38 12.45
C LEU A 24 23.25 8.65 12.66
N GLU A 25 22.99 9.43 13.75
CA GLU A 25 23.79 10.60 14.12
C GLU A 25 25.25 10.21 14.43
N ARG A 26 25.51 9.03 15.03
CA ARG A 26 26.89 8.54 15.29
C ARG A 26 27.61 8.08 14.03
N GLU A 27 26.85 7.54 13.05
CA GLU A 27 27.39 7.08 11.76
C GLU A 27 27.59 8.26 10.78
N THR A 28 26.98 9.42 11.04
CA THR A 28 27.07 10.63 10.22
C THR A 28 28.32 11.44 10.58
N PRO A 29 29.12 11.92 9.62
CA PRO A 29 30.22 12.82 9.87
C PRO A 29 29.80 14.07 10.67
N PRO A 30 30.64 14.59 11.59
CA PRO A 30 30.26 15.70 12.49
C PRO A 30 29.89 17.01 11.78
N ASP A 31 30.38 17.23 10.58
CA ASP A 31 30.15 18.39 9.72
C ASP A 31 28.88 18.29 8.86
N LYS A 32 28.16 17.15 8.91
CA LYS A 32 26.96 16.91 8.10
C LYS A 32 25.72 16.65 8.94
N SER A 33 24.59 17.09 8.42
CA SER A 33 23.27 16.69 8.93
C SER A 33 22.95 15.27 8.46
N ILE A 34 22.20 14.50 9.25
CA ILE A 34 21.64 13.19 8.83
C ILE A 34 20.81 13.32 7.54
N PHE A 35 20.13 14.47 7.35
CA PHE A 35 19.30 14.74 6.18
C PHE A 35 20.09 15.12 4.92
N SER A 36 21.34 15.58 5.08
CA SER A 36 22.26 15.84 3.96
C SER A 36 23.16 14.66 3.66
N TYR A 37 23.44 13.81 4.65
CA TYR A 37 24.33 12.67 4.50
C TYR A 37 23.61 11.48 3.82
N TYR A 38 22.38 11.16 4.24
CA TYR A 38 21.60 10.09 3.64
C TYR A 38 20.74 10.64 2.51
N THR A 39 21.05 10.23 1.27
CA THR A 39 20.32 10.69 0.06
C THR A 39 18.91 10.13 -0.05
N HIS A 40 18.67 8.93 0.49
CA HIS A 40 17.37 8.28 0.50
C HIS A 40 17.00 7.88 1.92
N PHE A 41 15.87 8.36 2.39
CA PHE A 41 15.39 8.00 3.73
C PHE A 41 13.86 7.97 3.82
N VAL A 42 13.38 7.21 4.78
CA VAL A 42 11.97 7.18 5.21
C VAL A 42 11.92 7.77 6.61
N ALA A 43 11.20 8.86 6.78
CA ALA A 43 11.16 9.56 8.06
C ALA A 43 9.73 9.70 8.60
N SER A 44 9.58 9.64 9.93
CA SER A 44 8.31 9.94 10.58
C SER A 44 8.05 11.45 10.58
N ILE A 45 6.88 11.87 10.08
CA ILE A 45 6.47 13.28 10.10
C ILE A 45 6.40 13.83 11.55
N ASP A 46 6.03 12.97 12.50
CA ASP A 46 5.97 13.35 13.92
C ASP A 46 7.34 13.56 14.54
N PHE A 47 8.34 12.81 14.06
CA PHE A 47 9.72 13.02 14.44
C PHE A 47 10.27 14.31 13.86
N ILE A 48 10.05 14.56 12.55
CA ILE A 48 10.58 15.75 11.86
C ILE A 48 9.93 17.04 12.37
N LYS A 49 8.63 17.05 12.70
CA LYS A 49 7.92 18.25 13.19
C LYS A 49 8.46 18.78 14.54
N SER A 50 9.30 17.99 15.24
CA SER A 50 9.90 18.41 16.51
C SER A 50 10.87 19.60 16.30
N GLU A 51 10.93 20.52 17.27
CA GLU A 51 11.74 21.73 17.17
C GLU A 51 13.23 21.41 16.91
N ARG A 52 13.73 20.30 17.46
CA ARG A 52 15.12 19.87 17.31
C ARG A 52 15.52 19.58 15.87
N TYR A 53 14.64 18.91 15.10
CA TYR A 53 14.99 18.39 13.77
C TYR A 53 14.38 19.18 12.61
N ARG A 54 13.32 19.96 12.87
CA ARG A 54 12.56 20.68 11.85
C ARG A 54 13.40 21.61 10.99
N ALA A 55 14.22 22.45 11.65
CA ALA A 55 15.05 23.43 10.94
C ALA A 55 16.09 22.76 10.04
N SER A 56 16.82 21.78 10.57
CA SER A 56 17.83 21.03 9.82
C SER A 56 17.21 20.19 8.68
N PHE A 57 16.02 19.64 8.89
CA PHE A 57 15.31 18.92 7.84
C PHE A 57 14.88 19.85 6.70
N LEU A 58 14.29 21.01 7.00
CA LEU A 58 13.83 21.96 5.98
C LEU A 58 14.99 22.52 5.15
N GLU A 59 16.14 22.74 5.76
CA GLU A 59 17.36 23.18 5.08
C GLU A 59 17.90 22.13 4.08
N HIS A 60 17.76 20.83 4.41
CA HIS A 60 18.28 19.73 3.61
C HIS A 60 17.18 18.82 3.03
N CYS A 61 15.94 19.32 2.95
CA CYS A 61 14.84 18.53 2.43
C CYS A 61 15.10 18.14 0.98
N PRO A 62 14.98 16.84 0.63
CA PRO A 62 15.22 16.36 -0.72
C PRO A 62 14.37 17.05 -1.78
N GLU A 63 14.89 17.12 -2.99
CA GLU A 63 14.17 17.64 -4.16
C GLU A 63 12.91 16.83 -4.50
N PHE A 64 12.92 15.51 -4.20
CA PHE A 64 11.78 14.62 -4.38
C PHE A 64 11.26 14.15 -3.02
N ALA A 65 9.99 14.43 -2.73
CA ALA A 65 9.34 14.07 -1.47
C ALA A 65 7.99 13.38 -1.68
N ILE A 66 7.79 12.27 -0.98
CA ILE A 66 6.50 11.55 -0.93
C ILE A 66 5.96 11.68 0.49
N ILE A 67 4.76 12.20 0.65
CA ILE A 67 4.08 12.32 1.94
C ILE A 67 2.90 11.37 1.95
N ASP A 68 3.02 10.34 2.76
CA ASP A 68 1.97 9.33 2.95
C ASP A 68 0.98 9.76 4.05
N GLU A 69 -0.27 9.34 3.91
CA GLU A 69 -1.39 9.67 4.81
C GLU A 69 -1.52 11.20 5.07
N VAL A 70 -1.38 11.98 3.99
CA VAL A 70 -1.36 13.46 4.06
C VAL A 70 -2.64 14.07 4.66
N HIS A 71 -3.73 13.33 4.74
CA HIS A 71 -4.96 13.78 5.42
C HIS A 71 -4.73 14.13 6.91
N GLY A 72 -3.74 13.49 7.58
CA GLY A 72 -3.31 13.84 8.92
C GLY A 72 -2.54 15.18 9.02
N ALA A 73 -2.19 15.77 7.86
CA ALA A 73 -1.59 17.10 7.76
C ALA A 73 -2.52 18.14 7.10
N ALA A 74 -3.83 17.87 6.97
CA ALA A 74 -4.80 18.84 6.52
C ALA A 74 -5.01 19.94 7.57
N GLU A 75 -5.41 21.15 7.15
CA GLU A 75 -5.78 22.21 8.09
C GLU A 75 -7.10 21.88 8.77
N SER A 76 -7.13 22.03 10.10
CA SER A 76 -8.31 21.69 10.91
C SER A 76 -9.20 22.90 11.11
N PRO A 77 -10.48 22.88 10.76
CA PRO A 77 -11.38 23.99 11.01
C PRO A 77 -11.50 24.25 12.52
N GLY A 78 -11.22 25.49 12.93
CA GLY A 78 -11.35 25.91 14.32
C GLY A 78 -10.11 25.77 15.20
N GLY A 79 -8.92 25.41 14.67
CA GLY A 79 -7.64 25.53 15.36
C GLY A 79 -7.45 24.65 16.61
N ARG A 80 -8.25 23.58 16.76
CA ARG A 80 -8.33 22.78 18.00
C ARG A 80 -7.22 21.73 18.18
N PHE A 81 -6.50 21.35 17.12
CA PHE A 81 -5.47 20.27 17.19
C PHE A 81 -4.06 20.80 16.91
N SER A 82 -3.32 21.12 17.95
CA SER A 82 -1.94 21.64 17.82
C SER A 82 -0.98 20.70 17.09
N ALA A 83 -1.18 19.38 17.18
CA ALA A 83 -0.35 18.38 16.51
C ALA A 83 -0.58 18.37 14.99
N GLN A 84 -1.83 18.42 14.54
CA GLN A 84 -2.20 18.48 13.13
C GLN A 84 -1.77 19.81 12.49
N GLN A 85 -1.93 20.92 13.20
CA GLN A 85 -1.42 22.22 12.76
C GLN A 85 0.10 22.23 12.57
N LYS A 86 0.87 21.60 13.49
CA LYS A 86 2.33 21.46 13.34
C LYS A 86 2.70 20.59 12.13
N ARG A 87 1.96 19.52 11.85
CA ARG A 87 2.16 18.69 10.64
C ARG A 87 1.84 19.50 9.39
N HIS A 88 0.68 20.20 9.36
CA HIS A 88 0.31 21.07 8.23
C HIS A 88 1.37 22.14 7.97
N ALA A 89 1.82 22.83 9.01
CA ALA A 89 2.85 23.86 8.91
C ALA A 89 4.18 23.30 8.35
N LEU A 90 4.58 22.09 8.76
CA LEU A 90 5.76 21.43 8.22
C LEU A 90 5.60 21.11 6.73
N VAL A 91 4.49 20.48 6.34
CA VAL A 91 4.25 20.11 4.94
C VAL A 91 4.11 21.34 4.05
N LYS A 92 3.50 22.41 4.56
CA LYS A 92 3.41 23.68 3.86
C LYS A 92 4.78 24.30 3.59
N GLU A 93 5.72 24.22 4.55
CA GLU A 93 7.10 24.64 4.32
C GLU A 93 7.82 23.77 3.28
N ILE A 94 7.62 22.44 3.31
CA ILE A 94 8.15 21.53 2.30
C ILE A 94 7.61 21.91 0.90
N ALA A 95 6.33 22.24 0.79
CA ALA A 95 5.66 22.56 -0.46
C ALA A 95 5.98 23.95 -1.03
N LYS A 96 6.64 24.85 -0.27
CA LYS A 96 6.99 26.22 -0.73
C LYS A 96 8.02 26.24 -1.85
N ASP A 97 8.86 25.24 -1.95
CA ASP A 97 9.90 25.16 -2.96
C ASP A 97 9.30 24.73 -4.31
N PRO A 98 9.26 25.60 -5.34
CA PRO A 98 8.62 25.29 -6.60
C PRO A 98 9.37 24.26 -7.46
N GLU A 99 10.66 24.02 -7.18
CA GLU A 99 11.48 23.03 -7.87
C GLU A 99 11.32 21.64 -7.26
N ARG A 100 10.67 21.53 -6.09
CA ARG A 100 10.48 20.25 -5.41
C ARG A 100 9.38 19.42 -6.06
N HIS A 101 9.70 18.18 -6.36
CA HIS A 101 8.73 17.18 -6.80
C HIS A 101 7.99 16.60 -5.59
N LEU A 102 6.71 16.93 -5.45
CA LEU A 102 5.89 16.54 -4.30
C LEU A 102 4.80 15.56 -4.71
N ILE A 103 4.76 14.39 -4.06
CA ILE A 103 3.67 13.42 -4.16
C ILE A 103 2.96 13.31 -2.82
N LEU A 104 1.67 13.59 -2.82
CA LEU A 104 0.80 13.47 -1.65
C LEU A 104 -0.09 12.23 -1.79
N LEU A 105 -0.03 11.31 -0.83
CA LEU A 105 -0.80 10.08 -0.84
C LEU A 105 -1.82 10.09 0.29
N THR A 106 -3.05 9.67 0.00
CA THR A 106 -4.09 9.48 1.02
C THR A 106 -5.19 8.54 0.52
N ALA A 107 -5.71 7.71 1.40
CA ALA A 107 -6.90 6.92 1.14
C ALA A 107 -8.20 7.75 1.30
N THR A 108 -8.15 8.82 2.09
CA THR A 108 -9.30 9.66 2.45
C THR A 108 -8.97 11.14 2.23
N PRO A 109 -8.95 11.62 0.97
CA PRO A 109 -8.60 13.00 0.66
C PRO A 109 -9.59 14.01 1.28
N HIS A 110 -10.87 13.65 1.36
CA HIS A 110 -11.93 14.42 1.99
C HIS A 110 -12.18 13.95 3.42
N SER A 111 -11.92 14.82 4.39
CA SER A 111 -12.27 14.58 5.81
C SER A 111 -13.72 15.02 6.16
N GLY A 112 -14.52 15.37 5.15
CA GLY A 112 -15.88 15.90 5.33
C GLY A 112 -15.95 17.44 5.39
N HIS A 113 -14.83 18.14 5.33
CA HIS A 113 -14.71 19.59 5.27
C HIS A 113 -14.02 20.02 3.99
N ASP A 114 -14.68 20.85 3.19
CA ASP A 114 -14.11 21.38 1.95
C ASP A 114 -12.81 22.16 2.23
N GLU A 115 -12.74 22.88 3.33
CA GLU A 115 -11.56 23.63 3.78
C GLU A 115 -10.34 22.71 3.99
N SER A 116 -10.52 21.56 4.66
CA SER A 116 -9.44 20.59 4.88
C SER A 116 -8.95 19.99 3.57
N PHE A 117 -9.85 19.68 2.64
CA PHE A 117 -9.48 19.18 1.32
C PHE A 117 -8.76 20.25 0.49
N LEU A 118 -9.28 21.47 0.48
CA LEU A 118 -8.65 22.60 -0.20
C LEU A 118 -7.27 22.92 0.39
N SER A 119 -7.08 22.76 1.70
CA SER A 119 -5.77 22.95 2.33
C SER A 119 -4.74 21.92 1.82
N ILE A 120 -5.14 20.67 1.60
CA ILE A 120 -4.28 19.64 0.99
C ILE A 120 -3.97 19.98 -0.48
N LEU A 121 -4.98 20.37 -1.24
CA LEU A 121 -4.80 20.77 -2.65
C LEU A 121 -3.89 22.01 -2.77
N GLY A 122 -4.01 22.95 -1.84
CA GLY A 122 -3.18 24.14 -1.77
C GLY A 122 -1.69 23.85 -1.49
N LEU A 123 -1.35 22.66 -0.97
CA LEU A 123 0.03 22.19 -0.86
C LEU A 123 0.63 21.86 -2.24
N LEU A 124 -0.19 21.48 -3.21
CA LEU A 124 0.25 21.23 -4.59
C LEU A 124 0.31 22.51 -5.41
N LYS A 125 -0.69 23.37 -5.26
CA LYS A 125 -0.78 24.71 -5.88
C LYS A 125 -1.51 25.67 -4.96
N PRO A 126 -0.88 26.79 -4.56
CA PRO A 126 -1.49 27.76 -3.63
C PRO A 126 -2.87 28.26 -4.08
N GLU A 127 -3.09 28.41 -5.41
CA GLU A 127 -4.36 28.88 -5.96
C GLU A 127 -5.53 27.94 -5.65
N PHE A 128 -5.27 26.66 -5.44
CA PHE A 128 -6.29 25.65 -5.14
C PHE A 128 -6.94 25.83 -3.77
N CYS A 129 -6.32 26.57 -2.84
CA CYS A 129 -6.95 26.92 -1.56
C CYS A 129 -8.22 27.75 -1.71
N HIS A 130 -8.35 28.49 -2.78
CA HIS A 130 -9.44 29.44 -3.01
C HIS A 130 -10.52 28.94 -3.98
N LEU A 131 -10.42 27.68 -4.42
CA LEU A 131 -11.39 27.11 -5.34
C LEU A 131 -12.76 26.94 -4.69
N ASN A 132 -13.81 27.31 -5.42
CA ASN A 132 -15.16 26.95 -5.03
C ASN A 132 -15.53 25.61 -5.66
N LEU A 133 -15.42 24.52 -4.88
CA LEU A 133 -15.67 23.16 -5.36
C LEU A 133 -17.08 22.96 -5.94
N SER A 134 -18.05 23.80 -5.56
CA SER A 134 -19.43 23.72 -6.05
C SER A 134 -19.61 24.37 -7.42
N SER A 135 -18.74 25.31 -7.82
CA SER A 135 -18.90 26.13 -9.04
C SER A 135 -17.59 26.26 -9.84
N LEU A 136 -16.81 25.18 -9.95
CA LEU A 136 -15.57 25.17 -10.72
C LEU A 136 -15.82 25.43 -12.21
N SER A 137 -15.04 26.30 -12.80
CA SER A 137 -14.94 26.48 -14.25
C SER A 137 -14.34 25.24 -14.94
N GLU A 138 -14.46 25.13 -16.25
CA GLU A 138 -13.89 24.02 -17.01
C GLU A 138 -12.35 24.03 -16.97
N GLU A 139 -11.75 25.20 -16.94
CA GLU A 139 -10.30 25.39 -16.81
C GLU A 139 -9.79 24.92 -15.44
N GLU A 140 -10.44 25.35 -14.35
CA GLU A 140 -10.11 24.93 -12.98
C GLU A 140 -10.26 23.41 -12.79
N ARG A 141 -11.31 22.81 -13.35
CA ARG A 141 -11.51 21.35 -13.34
C ARG A 141 -10.39 20.62 -14.06
N THR A 142 -9.98 21.11 -15.23
CA THR A 142 -8.93 20.51 -16.02
C THR A 142 -7.58 20.60 -15.29
N GLU A 143 -7.30 21.74 -14.68
CA GLU A 143 -6.07 21.98 -13.94
C GLU A 143 -6.00 21.10 -12.68
N LEU A 144 -7.09 21.01 -11.92
CA LEU A 144 -7.17 20.14 -10.75
C LEU A 144 -7.02 18.65 -11.13
N ALA A 145 -7.68 18.23 -12.23
CA ALA A 145 -7.60 16.86 -12.71
C ALA A 145 -6.18 16.42 -13.13
N ARG A 146 -5.29 17.37 -13.46
CA ARG A 146 -3.87 17.09 -13.73
C ARG A 146 -3.05 16.79 -12.48
N CYS A 147 -3.48 17.34 -11.34
CA CYS A 147 -2.76 17.22 -10.08
C CYS A 147 -3.39 16.17 -9.14
N PHE A 148 -4.63 15.71 -9.42
CA PHE A 148 -5.37 14.83 -8.53
C PHE A 148 -5.80 13.56 -9.26
N ILE A 149 -5.37 12.40 -8.74
CA ILE A 149 -5.68 11.09 -9.30
C ILE A 149 -6.33 10.23 -8.21
N GLN A 150 -7.50 9.68 -8.50
CA GLN A 150 -8.19 8.76 -7.61
C GLN A 150 -8.51 7.45 -8.34
N ARG A 151 -8.23 6.30 -7.71
CA ARG A 151 -8.52 4.96 -8.23
C ARG A 151 -9.31 4.15 -7.21
N ARG A 152 -10.25 3.35 -7.70
CA ARG A 152 -11.07 2.45 -6.89
C ARG A 152 -10.72 1.01 -7.21
N ARG A 153 -11.08 0.10 -6.30
CA ARG A 153 -10.96 -1.35 -6.53
C ARG A 153 -11.64 -1.79 -7.84
N ALA A 154 -12.81 -1.23 -8.15
CA ALA A 154 -13.52 -1.53 -9.40
C ALA A 154 -12.72 -1.12 -10.64
N ASP A 155 -12.06 0.03 -10.61
CA ASP A 155 -11.22 0.52 -11.71
C ASP A 155 -10.01 -0.41 -11.89
N VAL A 156 -9.37 -0.80 -10.78
CA VAL A 156 -8.22 -1.71 -10.81
C VAL A 156 -8.62 -3.10 -11.32
N LYS A 157 -9.77 -3.64 -10.89
CA LYS A 157 -10.30 -4.90 -11.41
C LYS A 157 -10.59 -4.85 -12.91
N HIS A 158 -11.08 -3.72 -13.40
CA HIS A 158 -11.33 -3.54 -14.83
C HIS A 158 -10.05 -3.56 -15.66
N TRP A 159 -8.95 -3.02 -15.14
CA TRP A 159 -7.67 -2.97 -15.87
C TRP A 159 -6.88 -4.27 -15.84
N LEU A 160 -6.87 -4.95 -14.69
CA LEU A 160 -6.09 -6.17 -14.49
C LEU A 160 -6.86 -7.46 -14.89
N GLY A 161 -8.15 -7.34 -15.22
CA GLY A 161 -8.99 -8.48 -15.58
C GLY A 161 -9.55 -9.26 -14.39
N GLU A 162 -10.16 -10.44 -14.67
CA GLU A 162 -10.83 -11.25 -13.64
C GLU A 162 -9.89 -11.91 -12.64
N ASP A 163 -8.61 -12.08 -12.98
CA ASP A 163 -7.58 -12.67 -12.10
C ASP A 163 -6.94 -11.68 -11.12
N THR A 164 -7.63 -10.57 -10.83
CA THR A 164 -7.15 -9.62 -9.82
C THR A 164 -7.07 -10.27 -8.46
N PRO A 165 -5.94 -10.13 -7.73
CA PRO A 165 -5.73 -10.71 -6.41
C PRO A 165 -6.44 -9.91 -5.29
N PHE A 166 -7.72 -9.58 -5.50
CA PHE A 166 -8.60 -9.08 -4.46
C PHE A 166 -9.56 -10.20 -4.03
N PRO A 167 -9.63 -10.51 -2.73
CA PRO A 167 -10.53 -11.55 -2.25
C PRO A 167 -12.00 -11.12 -2.33
N GLU A 168 -12.89 -12.10 -2.33
CA GLU A 168 -14.30 -11.88 -2.05
C GLU A 168 -14.50 -11.68 -0.55
N ARG A 169 -15.22 -10.63 -0.15
CA ARG A 169 -15.53 -10.31 1.24
C ARG A 169 -16.88 -10.88 1.65
N ASP A 170 -16.89 -11.78 2.66
CA ASP A 170 -18.09 -12.30 3.32
C ASP A 170 -18.26 -11.63 4.68
N SER A 171 -19.19 -10.68 4.76
CA SER A 171 -19.42 -9.86 5.95
C SER A 171 -20.67 -10.31 6.69
N GLN A 172 -20.54 -10.59 7.98
CA GLN A 172 -21.62 -11.08 8.83
C GLN A 172 -21.75 -10.23 10.10
N GLU A 173 -22.99 -9.94 10.51
CA GLU A 173 -23.31 -9.34 11.79
C GLU A 173 -23.80 -10.44 12.74
N VAL A 174 -23.09 -10.64 13.85
CA VAL A 174 -23.38 -11.70 14.78
C VAL A 174 -23.78 -11.10 16.14
N PRO A 175 -25.01 -11.36 16.60
CA PRO A 175 -25.48 -10.86 17.89
C PRO A 175 -25.00 -11.73 19.06
N TYR A 176 -24.82 -11.09 20.22
CA TYR A 176 -24.76 -11.76 21.53
C TYR A 176 -25.75 -11.12 22.51
N GLU A 177 -25.99 -11.77 23.64
CA GLU A 177 -26.80 -11.25 24.73
C GLU A 177 -26.01 -11.37 26.04
N PHE A 178 -26.18 -10.43 26.96
CA PHE A 178 -25.53 -10.47 28.25
C PHE A 178 -26.07 -11.65 29.10
N SER A 179 -25.24 -12.19 30.00
CA SER A 179 -25.77 -13.04 31.10
C SER A 179 -26.59 -12.19 32.04
N SER A 180 -27.49 -12.83 32.85
CA SER A 180 -28.28 -12.10 33.83
C SER A 180 -27.39 -11.30 34.79
N ALA A 181 -26.32 -11.91 35.30
CA ALA A 181 -25.37 -11.24 36.19
C ALA A 181 -24.65 -10.06 35.51
N TYR A 182 -24.31 -10.18 34.23
CA TYR A 182 -23.69 -9.09 33.48
C TYR A 182 -24.68 -7.95 33.22
N LYS A 183 -25.92 -8.28 32.94
CA LYS A 183 -26.98 -7.32 32.72
C LYS A 183 -27.26 -6.50 33.99
N ASP A 184 -27.39 -7.13 35.16
CA ASP A 184 -27.60 -6.44 36.42
C ASP A 184 -26.42 -5.52 36.78
N PHE A 185 -25.19 -5.97 36.49
CA PHE A 185 -24.01 -5.15 36.63
C PHE A 185 -24.02 -3.94 35.65
N PHE A 186 -24.31 -4.20 34.38
CA PHE A 186 -24.39 -3.14 33.35
C PHE A 186 -25.44 -2.09 33.74
N GLU A 187 -26.63 -2.50 34.13
CA GLU A 187 -27.71 -1.59 34.56
C GLU A 187 -27.28 -0.75 35.77
N SER A 188 -26.64 -1.37 36.78
CA SER A 188 -26.16 -0.65 37.96
C SER A 188 -25.13 0.44 37.63
N VAL A 189 -24.22 0.14 36.71
CA VAL A 189 -23.21 1.12 36.25
C VAL A 189 -23.82 2.13 35.27
N TYR A 190 -24.79 1.73 34.46
CA TYR A 190 -25.53 2.63 33.61
C TYR A 190 -26.29 3.70 34.42
N GLU A 191 -26.98 3.30 35.51
CA GLU A 191 -27.65 4.23 36.44
C GLU A 191 -26.65 5.18 37.10
N PHE A 192 -25.48 4.66 37.48
CA PHE A 192 -24.40 5.48 38.01
C PHE A 192 -23.92 6.50 36.98
N ALA A 193 -23.65 6.09 35.72
CA ALA A 193 -23.26 6.99 34.63
C ALA A 193 -24.37 8.03 34.36
N HIS A 194 -25.65 7.62 34.40
CA HIS A 194 -26.78 8.53 34.23
C HIS A 194 -26.85 9.57 35.37
N SER A 195 -26.53 9.18 36.62
CA SER A 195 -26.44 10.12 37.73
C SER A 195 -25.34 11.17 37.55
N LEU A 196 -24.18 10.76 37.02
CA LEU A 196 -23.09 11.68 36.64
C LEU A 196 -23.53 12.71 35.58
N VAL A 197 -24.28 12.26 34.57
CA VAL A 197 -24.83 13.09 33.53
C VAL A 197 -25.86 14.08 34.08
N ARG A 198 -26.76 13.64 34.98
CA ARG A 198 -27.73 14.51 35.63
C ARG A 198 -27.07 15.62 36.48
N SER A 199 -26.05 15.26 37.26
CA SER A 199 -25.29 16.22 38.03
C SER A 199 -24.51 17.24 37.17
N ALA A 200 -24.19 16.86 35.94
CA ALA A 200 -23.54 17.76 34.97
C ALA A 200 -24.47 18.84 34.37
N ARG A 201 -25.81 18.68 34.46
CA ARG A 201 -26.75 19.64 33.93
C ARG A 201 -26.65 21.02 34.65
N ALA A 202 -26.28 21.01 35.93
CA ALA A 202 -26.05 22.23 36.70
C ALA A 202 -24.68 22.89 36.46
N LEU A 203 -23.80 22.25 35.68
CA LEU A 203 -22.46 22.71 35.38
C LEU A 203 -22.42 23.37 33.99
N THR A 204 -21.45 24.27 33.81
CA THR A 204 -21.22 24.94 32.51
C THR A 204 -19.82 24.66 32.00
N GLY A 205 -19.64 24.79 30.68
CA GLY A 205 -18.35 24.73 30.04
C GLY A 205 -17.59 23.40 30.21
N PHE A 206 -16.35 23.47 30.58
CA PHE A 206 -15.42 22.34 30.68
C PHE A 206 -15.86 21.23 31.63
N LYS A 207 -16.31 21.56 32.83
CA LYS A 207 -16.73 20.57 33.85
C LYS A 207 -17.92 19.73 33.40
N LYS A 208 -18.86 20.34 32.67
CA LYS A 208 -20.00 19.64 32.06
C LYS A 208 -19.54 18.60 31.03
N ARG A 209 -18.67 19.00 30.11
CA ARG A 209 -18.12 18.11 29.08
C ARG A 209 -17.37 16.94 29.70
N MET A 210 -16.51 17.17 30.69
CA MET A 210 -15.74 16.12 31.36
C MET A 210 -16.62 15.05 32.01
N ARG A 211 -17.74 15.41 32.65
CA ARG A 211 -18.66 14.41 33.22
C ARG A 211 -19.35 13.58 32.13
N PHE A 212 -19.69 14.19 31.00
CA PHE A 212 -20.25 13.46 29.85
C PHE A 212 -19.24 12.47 29.25
N PHE A 213 -17.99 12.88 29.06
CA PHE A 213 -16.92 12.03 28.59
C PHE A 213 -16.65 10.87 29.52
N SER A 214 -16.57 11.13 30.82
CA SER A 214 -16.36 10.09 31.83
C SER A 214 -17.50 9.05 31.83
N ALA A 215 -18.75 9.48 31.72
CA ALA A 215 -19.89 8.56 31.66
C ALA A 215 -19.85 7.69 30.39
N LEU A 216 -19.60 8.29 29.23
CA LEU A 216 -19.50 7.55 27.96
C LEU A 216 -18.31 6.59 27.92
N ALA A 217 -17.14 7.04 28.38
CA ALA A 217 -15.93 6.21 28.44
C ALA A 217 -16.13 5.00 29.37
N LEU A 218 -16.75 5.20 30.52
CA LEU A 218 -17.09 4.12 31.46
C LEU A 218 -18.03 3.10 30.81
N LEU A 219 -19.12 3.56 30.21
CA LEU A 219 -20.07 2.67 29.53
C LEU A 219 -19.41 1.89 28.38
N ARG A 220 -18.51 2.53 27.66
CA ARG A 220 -17.75 1.89 26.58
C ARG A 220 -16.81 0.79 27.12
N CYS A 221 -16.11 1.05 28.23
CA CYS A 221 -15.25 0.04 28.86
C CYS A 221 -16.05 -1.19 29.33
N ILE A 222 -17.22 -0.96 29.94
CA ILE A 222 -18.08 -2.05 30.40
C ILE A 222 -18.68 -2.83 29.22
N ALA A 223 -19.06 -2.18 28.17
CA ALA A 223 -19.53 -2.83 26.94
C ALA A 223 -18.42 -3.61 26.21
N SER A 224 -17.15 -3.25 26.44
CA SER A 224 -15.99 -3.96 25.86
C SER A 224 -15.74 -5.30 26.56
N SER A 225 -15.33 -5.27 27.83
CA SER A 225 -15.06 -6.50 28.60
C SER A 225 -15.08 -6.24 30.12
N PRO A 226 -15.24 -7.31 30.93
CA PRO A 226 -15.09 -7.21 32.38
C PRO A 226 -13.69 -6.73 32.80
N ALA A 227 -12.66 -7.08 32.06
CA ALA A 227 -11.27 -6.66 32.31
C ALA A 227 -11.06 -5.16 32.06
N ALA A 228 -11.60 -4.63 30.98
CA ALA A 228 -11.56 -3.20 30.72
C ALA A 228 -12.39 -2.40 31.74
N ALA A 229 -13.55 -2.94 32.13
CA ALA A 229 -14.39 -2.36 33.20
C ALA A 229 -13.62 -2.26 34.52
N GLU A 230 -13.03 -3.36 35.00
CA GLU A 230 -12.23 -3.40 36.20
C GLU A 230 -11.08 -2.38 36.17
N THR A 231 -10.32 -2.36 35.07
CA THR A 231 -9.19 -1.45 34.92
C THR A 231 -9.65 -0.01 34.97
N ALA A 232 -10.71 0.38 34.24
CA ALA A 232 -11.24 1.74 34.22
C ALA A 232 -11.70 2.21 35.62
N LEU A 233 -12.37 1.32 36.37
CA LEU A 233 -12.92 1.60 37.70
C LEU A 233 -11.83 1.73 38.79
N LEU A 234 -10.65 1.10 38.59
CA LEU A 234 -9.52 1.14 39.52
C LEU A 234 -8.46 2.21 39.16
N LYS A 235 -8.40 2.62 37.90
CA LYS A 235 -7.39 3.58 37.39
C LYS A 235 -7.70 5.00 37.86
N ARG A 236 -6.69 5.66 38.45
CA ARG A 236 -6.80 7.05 38.94
C ARG A 236 -6.06 8.01 38.03
N THR A 237 -6.50 9.27 38.00
CA THR A 237 -5.97 10.37 37.14
C THR A 237 -4.63 10.96 37.62
N GLN A 238 -3.81 10.27 38.38
CA GLN A 238 -2.64 10.84 39.04
C GLN A 238 -1.54 11.42 38.11
N ASN A 239 -1.59 11.18 36.79
CA ASN A 239 -0.51 11.54 35.85
C ASN A 239 -0.90 12.36 34.62
N ILE A 240 -2.11 12.92 34.55
CA ILE A 240 -2.54 13.72 33.40
C ILE A 240 -2.70 15.18 33.84
N SER A 241 -2.07 16.10 33.11
CA SER A 241 -2.23 17.55 33.37
C SER A 241 -3.67 17.98 33.08
N GLN A 242 -4.16 18.97 33.85
CA GLN A 242 -5.53 19.48 33.65
C GLN A 242 -5.80 20.01 32.26
N GLU A 243 -4.77 20.43 31.53
CA GLU A 243 -4.86 20.95 30.16
C GLU A 243 -4.98 19.83 29.11
N GLU A 244 -4.40 18.65 29.37
CA GLU A 244 -4.43 17.48 28.48
C GLU A 244 -5.67 16.60 28.63
N ILE A 245 -6.34 16.64 29.77
CA ILE A 245 -7.53 15.83 30.06
C ILE A 245 -8.63 15.95 28.99
N PRO A 246 -8.99 17.15 28.47
CA PRO A 246 -10.05 17.28 27.47
C PRO A 246 -9.67 16.58 26.16
N LEU A 247 -8.44 16.77 25.71
CA LEU A 247 -7.94 16.21 24.47
C LEU A 247 -7.90 14.67 24.54
N TYR A 248 -7.42 14.13 25.66
CA TYR A 248 -7.38 12.70 25.91
C TYR A 248 -8.78 12.08 25.99
N ALA A 249 -9.70 12.73 26.68
CA ALA A 249 -11.09 12.27 26.82
C ALA A 249 -11.80 12.28 25.47
N GLU A 250 -11.67 13.35 24.71
CA GLU A 250 -12.26 13.50 23.37
C GLU A 250 -11.72 12.42 22.41
N ALA A 251 -10.41 12.29 22.30
CA ALA A 251 -9.76 11.32 21.44
C ALA A 251 -10.08 9.86 21.81
N SER A 252 -10.24 9.54 23.10
CA SER A 252 -10.59 8.18 23.57
C SER A 252 -12.03 7.78 23.19
N ILE A 253 -12.93 8.73 22.97
CA ILE A 253 -14.30 8.48 22.54
C ILE A 253 -14.41 8.37 21.03
N TYR A 254 -13.70 9.21 20.28
CA TYR A 254 -13.82 9.27 18.81
C TYR A 254 -12.94 8.27 18.03
N ASP A 255 -12.17 7.43 18.71
CA ASP A 255 -11.18 6.56 18.06
C ASP A 255 -10.22 7.35 17.14
N SER A 256 -9.83 8.55 17.57
CA SER A 256 -8.88 9.38 16.84
C SER A 256 -7.53 8.65 16.71
N SER A 257 -6.92 8.68 15.51
CA SER A 257 -5.60 8.10 15.27
C SER A 257 -4.44 8.98 15.77
N GLU A 258 -4.74 10.15 16.33
CA GLU A 258 -3.76 11.22 16.50
C GLU A 258 -2.99 11.20 17.82
N LEU A 259 -3.43 10.40 18.80
CA LEU A 259 -2.79 10.33 20.11
C LEU A 259 -2.29 8.93 20.45
N GLU A 260 -1.01 8.83 20.77
CA GLU A 260 -0.43 7.61 21.35
C GLU A 260 -1.06 7.32 22.73
N GLY A 261 -1.27 6.05 23.04
CA GLY A 261 -1.82 5.63 24.35
C GLY A 261 -3.34 5.56 24.46
N LEU A 262 -4.09 5.85 23.39
CA LEU A 262 -5.57 5.76 23.37
C LEU A 262 -6.11 4.34 23.56
N GLU A 263 -5.30 3.31 23.39
CA GLU A 263 -5.64 1.90 23.62
C GLU A 263 -5.67 1.55 25.10
N ASP A 264 -5.10 2.41 25.92
CA ASP A 264 -5.18 2.32 27.36
C ASP A 264 -6.61 2.58 27.83
N THR A 265 -7.01 1.89 28.88
CA THR A 265 -8.33 2.07 29.47
C THR A 265 -8.42 3.45 30.10
N PRO A 266 -9.36 4.32 29.66
CA PRO A 266 -9.48 5.65 30.23
C PRO A 266 -9.88 5.57 31.70
N PRO A 267 -9.33 6.45 32.56
CA PRO A 267 -9.76 6.53 33.95
C PRO A 267 -11.17 7.11 34.05
N VAL A 268 -11.89 6.76 35.10
CA VAL A 268 -13.09 7.51 35.49
C VAL A 268 -12.60 8.80 36.13
N PHE A 269 -12.82 9.94 35.44
CA PHE A 269 -12.37 11.23 35.92
C PHE A 269 -13.12 11.65 37.22
N GLU A 270 -12.38 11.81 38.28
CA GLU A 270 -12.90 12.24 39.57
C GLU A 270 -13.21 13.75 39.55
N VAL A 271 -14.41 14.14 39.89
CA VAL A 271 -14.82 15.54 40.00
C VAL A 271 -14.83 16.03 41.45
N GLU A 272 -14.91 15.10 42.41
CA GLU A 272 -14.89 15.34 43.87
C GLU A 272 -14.35 14.12 44.63
N GLU A 273 -13.54 14.33 45.66
CA GLU A 273 -13.01 13.28 46.56
C GLU A 273 -14.08 12.80 47.60
N ASP A 274 -15.20 12.27 47.10
CA ASP A 274 -16.19 11.67 48.02
C ASP A 274 -15.85 10.19 48.30
N LYS A 275 -15.66 9.86 49.58
CA LYS A 275 -15.37 8.48 50.05
C LYS A 275 -16.45 7.49 49.62
N THR A 276 -17.69 7.92 49.53
CA THR A 276 -18.83 7.11 49.09
C THR A 276 -18.74 6.75 47.62
N TYR A 277 -18.33 7.71 46.78
CA TYR A 277 -18.08 7.53 45.36
C TYR A 277 -16.97 6.48 45.13
N LEU A 278 -15.85 6.60 45.81
CA LEU A 278 -14.73 5.66 45.71
C LEU A 278 -15.08 4.24 46.15
N ARG A 279 -15.87 4.09 47.21
CA ARG A 279 -16.39 2.79 47.65
C ARG A 279 -17.26 2.14 46.59
N ARG A 280 -18.11 2.91 45.93
CA ARG A 280 -18.99 2.44 44.87
C ARG A 280 -18.20 1.96 43.64
N LEU A 281 -17.19 2.72 43.19
CA LEU A 281 -16.31 2.31 42.11
C LEU A 281 -15.56 0.99 42.42
N ARG A 282 -15.04 0.84 43.63
CA ARG A 282 -14.39 -0.41 44.07
C ARG A 282 -15.36 -1.59 44.12
N SER A 283 -16.62 -1.37 44.52
CA SER A 283 -17.66 -2.39 44.47
C SER A 283 -17.94 -2.83 43.05
N PHE A 284 -18.06 -1.90 42.11
CA PHE A 284 -18.24 -2.21 40.69
C PHE A 284 -17.02 -2.95 40.11
N ALA A 285 -15.80 -2.58 40.46
CA ALA A 285 -14.60 -3.28 40.02
C ALA A 285 -14.59 -4.76 40.49
N SER A 286 -14.96 -5.00 41.75
CA SER A 286 -15.10 -6.37 42.30
C SER A 286 -16.20 -7.17 41.59
N GLN A 287 -17.30 -6.53 41.21
CA GLN A 287 -18.36 -7.19 40.44
C GLN A 287 -17.84 -7.52 39.01
N ALA A 288 -17.18 -6.58 38.31
CA ALA A 288 -16.59 -6.82 37.02
C ALA A 288 -15.60 -8.00 37.02
N GLN A 289 -14.76 -8.11 38.07
CA GLN A 289 -13.83 -9.22 38.22
C GLN A 289 -14.52 -10.59 38.26
N ARG A 290 -15.68 -10.68 38.93
CA ARG A 290 -16.46 -11.94 39.02
C ARG A 290 -17.14 -12.33 37.71
N LEU A 291 -17.32 -11.38 36.77
CA LEU A 291 -17.96 -11.63 35.50
C LEU A 291 -17.00 -12.16 34.42
N LYS A 292 -15.71 -12.26 34.69
CA LYS A 292 -14.73 -12.82 33.78
C LYS A 292 -15.00 -14.29 33.45
N GLY A 293 -14.68 -14.70 32.23
CA GLY A 293 -14.78 -16.10 31.79
C GLY A 293 -16.20 -16.51 31.39
N LYS A 294 -16.85 -17.42 32.17
CA LYS A 294 -18.14 -18.04 31.80
C LYS A 294 -19.32 -17.07 31.75
N GLU A 295 -19.31 -16.05 32.58
CA GLU A 295 -20.36 -15.05 32.63
C GLU A 295 -20.27 -14.02 31.50
N ASP A 296 -19.11 -13.90 30.87
CA ASP A 296 -18.91 -13.05 29.70
C ASP A 296 -19.40 -13.76 28.41
N LYS A 297 -20.69 -13.60 28.09
CA LYS A 297 -21.30 -14.22 26.91
C LYS A 297 -20.75 -13.66 25.58
N LYS A 298 -20.26 -12.43 25.57
CA LYS A 298 -19.56 -11.84 24.42
C LYS A 298 -18.29 -12.65 24.10
N LEU A 299 -17.46 -12.90 25.09
CA LEU A 299 -16.27 -13.73 24.98
C LEU A 299 -16.61 -15.16 24.54
N GLN A 300 -17.62 -15.80 25.17
CA GLN A 300 -18.04 -17.17 24.81
C GLN A 300 -18.48 -17.24 23.34
N LYS A 301 -19.22 -16.23 22.86
CA LYS A 301 -19.66 -16.16 21.45
C LYS A 301 -18.50 -16.03 20.48
N VAL A 302 -17.49 -15.22 20.81
CA VAL A 302 -16.30 -15.08 19.95
C VAL A 302 -15.44 -16.34 19.94
N ILE A 303 -15.33 -17.06 21.06
CA ILE A 303 -14.67 -18.37 21.10
C ILE A 303 -15.38 -19.37 20.17
N GLU A 304 -16.71 -19.41 20.18
CA GLU A 304 -17.51 -20.23 19.25
C GLU A 304 -17.23 -19.90 17.78
N ILE A 305 -17.27 -18.60 17.44
CA ILE A 305 -17.01 -18.09 16.10
C ILE A 305 -15.59 -18.45 15.65
N ALA A 306 -14.58 -18.17 16.47
CA ALA A 306 -13.19 -18.46 16.17
C ALA A 306 -12.94 -19.96 16.00
N THR A 307 -13.60 -20.79 16.80
CA THR A 307 -13.56 -22.27 16.67
C THR A 307 -14.07 -22.71 15.30
N THR A 308 -15.18 -22.13 14.85
CA THR A 308 -15.78 -22.44 13.53
C THR A 308 -14.84 -21.99 12.42
N LEU A 309 -14.32 -20.78 12.48
CA LEU A 309 -13.37 -20.25 11.50
C LEU A 309 -12.10 -21.10 11.38
N LEU A 310 -11.52 -21.50 12.52
CA LEU A 310 -10.33 -22.35 12.53
C LEU A 310 -10.58 -23.74 11.97
N LYS A 311 -11.78 -24.33 12.18
CA LYS A 311 -12.19 -25.60 11.55
C LYS A 311 -12.36 -25.47 10.04
N GLU A 312 -12.82 -24.32 9.56
CA GLU A 312 -12.95 -24.01 8.14
C GLU A 312 -11.63 -23.61 7.47
N GLY A 313 -10.54 -23.53 8.23
CA GLY A 313 -9.20 -23.18 7.74
C GLY A 313 -8.92 -21.67 7.65
N PHE A 314 -9.78 -20.83 8.24
CA PHE A 314 -9.53 -19.41 8.37
C PHE A 314 -8.65 -19.09 9.58
N HIS A 315 -7.84 -18.04 9.46
CA HIS A 315 -6.99 -17.52 10.54
C HIS A 315 -7.48 -16.13 10.93
N PRO A 316 -8.17 -16.00 12.09
CA PRO A 316 -8.78 -14.73 12.47
C PRO A 316 -7.84 -13.77 13.16
N ILE A 317 -8.06 -12.47 12.92
CA ILE A 317 -7.62 -11.35 13.74
C ILE A 317 -8.82 -10.89 14.56
N ILE A 318 -8.65 -10.76 15.88
CA ILE A 318 -9.66 -10.24 16.79
C ILE A 318 -9.28 -8.83 17.20
N TRP A 319 -10.08 -7.85 16.78
CA TRP A 319 -9.83 -6.44 17.04
C TRP A 319 -10.53 -5.98 18.30
N CYS A 320 -9.74 -5.60 19.30
CA CYS A 320 -10.18 -5.04 20.56
C CYS A 320 -9.86 -3.55 20.64
N ARG A 321 -10.65 -2.80 21.42
CA ARG A 321 -10.41 -1.37 21.62
C ARG A 321 -9.33 -1.13 22.68
N TYR A 322 -9.35 -1.88 23.77
CA TYR A 322 -8.50 -1.67 24.93
C TYR A 322 -7.45 -2.77 25.09
N ILE A 323 -6.26 -2.39 25.56
CA ILE A 323 -5.18 -3.34 25.91
C ILE A 323 -5.68 -4.38 26.89
N ALA A 324 -6.36 -3.95 27.98
CA ALA A 324 -6.92 -4.87 28.98
C ALA A 324 -7.91 -5.88 28.39
N THR A 325 -8.71 -5.50 27.39
CA THR A 325 -9.59 -6.42 26.66
C THR A 325 -8.80 -7.38 25.79
N ALA A 326 -7.80 -6.90 25.06
CA ALA A 326 -7.01 -7.75 24.17
C ALA A 326 -6.24 -8.83 24.94
N ASP A 327 -5.60 -8.48 26.04
CA ASP A 327 -4.88 -9.42 26.90
C ASP A 327 -5.82 -10.44 27.53
N TYR A 328 -6.97 -9.99 28.06
CA TYR A 328 -8.00 -10.85 28.61
C TYR A 328 -8.54 -11.85 27.57
N VAL A 329 -8.89 -11.38 26.39
CA VAL A 329 -9.38 -12.23 25.29
C VAL A 329 -8.31 -13.26 24.91
N ALA A 330 -7.06 -12.87 24.73
CA ALA A 330 -5.98 -13.78 24.38
C ALA A 330 -5.74 -14.87 25.45
N GLU A 331 -5.81 -14.50 26.72
CA GLU A 331 -5.67 -15.43 27.83
C GLU A 331 -6.82 -16.46 27.86
N GLU A 332 -8.07 -16.02 27.82
CA GLU A 332 -9.24 -16.89 27.84
C GLU A 332 -9.36 -17.76 26.61
N PHE A 333 -9.01 -17.24 25.42
CA PHE A 333 -8.90 -18.01 24.19
C PHE A 333 -7.86 -19.12 24.30
N THR A 334 -6.72 -18.81 24.90
CA THR A 334 -5.65 -19.79 25.11
C THR A 334 -6.16 -20.94 26.02
N LYS A 335 -6.88 -20.61 27.09
CA LYS A 335 -7.48 -21.61 27.99
C LYS A 335 -8.54 -22.48 27.31
N ALA A 336 -9.40 -21.89 26.49
CA ALA A 336 -10.50 -22.56 25.84
C ALA A 336 -10.08 -23.37 24.59
N LEU A 337 -9.22 -22.82 23.73
CA LEU A 337 -8.93 -23.38 22.41
C LEU A 337 -7.72 -24.31 22.36
N LYS A 338 -6.74 -24.19 23.29
CA LYS A 338 -5.63 -25.15 23.35
C LYS A 338 -6.07 -26.59 23.59
N LEU A 339 -7.20 -26.78 24.27
CA LEU A 339 -7.80 -28.10 24.46
C LEU A 339 -8.38 -28.71 23.18
N LEU A 340 -8.80 -27.86 22.24
CA LEU A 340 -9.41 -28.27 20.97
C LEU A 340 -8.40 -28.38 19.81
N PHE A 341 -7.34 -27.58 19.87
CA PHE A 341 -6.32 -27.49 18.83
C PHE A 341 -4.92 -27.45 19.46
N SER A 342 -4.21 -28.56 19.44
CA SER A 342 -2.87 -28.69 20.06
C SER A 342 -1.79 -27.85 19.34
N ASP A 343 -1.99 -27.59 18.06
CA ASP A 343 -1.09 -26.83 17.17
C ASP A 343 -1.46 -25.33 17.03
N LEU A 344 -2.42 -24.85 17.84
CA LEU A 344 -2.90 -23.47 17.82
C LEU A 344 -2.00 -22.54 18.64
N HIS A 345 -1.58 -21.44 18.03
CA HIS A 345 -0.87 -20.34 18.68
C HIS A 345 -1.71 -19.08 18.71
N ILE A 346 -1.79 -18.47 19.89
CA ILE A 346 -2.58 -17.26 20.16
C ILE A 346 -1.67 -16.24 20.83
N ILE A 347 -1.63 -15.04 20.30
CA ILE A 347 -0.88 -13.92 20.89
C ILE A 347 -1.71 -12.65 20.94
N SER A 348 -1.43 -11.80 21.93
CA SER A 348 -1.89 -10.42 22.01
C SER A 348 -0.79 -9.49 21.50
N VAL A 349 -1.17 -8.55 20.62
CA VAL A 349 -0.30 -7.47 20.13
C VAL A 349 -1.03 -6.14 20.30
N THR A 350 -0.50 -5.31 21.18
CA THR A 350 -1.14 -4.07 21.62
C THR A 350 -0.18 -2.88 21.54
N GLY A 351 -0.70 -1.68 21.78
CA GLY A 351 0.08 -0.44 21.82
C GLY A 351 1.13 -0.37 22.93
N ALA A 352 1.08 -1.26 23.92
CA ALA A 352 2.11 -1.36 24.96
C ALA A 352 3.47 -1.85 24.42
N LEU A 353 3.49 -2.50 23.26
CA LEU A 353 4.69 -3.00 22.60
C LEU A 353 5.27 -1.95 21.66
N SER A 354 6.60 -1.90 21.53
CA SER A 354 7.27 -1.13 20.49
C SER A 354 6.93 -1.66 19.09
N GLU A 355 7.12 -0.83 18.07
CA GLU A 355 6.82 -1.22 16.69
C GLU A 355 7.63 -2.45 16.25
N ASP A 356 8.90 -2.53 16.64
CA ASP A 356 9.78 -3.66 16.30
C ASP A 356 9.34 -4.96 16.98
N GLU A 357 8.92 -4.88 18.26
CA GLU A 357 8.37 -6.03 18.98
C GLU A 357 7.05 -6.53 18.39
N ARG A 358 6.17 -5.60 17.96
CA ARG A 358 4.91 -5.95 17.27
C ARG A 358 5.21 -6.73 15.98
N ARG A 359 6.14 -6.25 15.16
CA ARG A 359 6.55 -6.91 13.90
C ARG A 359 7.16 -8.29 14.16
N LEU A 360 8.02 -8.39 15.16
CA LEU A 360 8.66 -9.66 15.54
C LEU A 360 7.61 -10.69 15.99
N LYS A 361 6.70 -10.31 16.89
CA LYS A 361 5.62 -11.19 17.37
C LYS A 361 4.71 -11.68 16.25
N VAL A 362 4.31 -10.79 15.33
CA VAL A 362 3.48 -11.18 14.17
C VAL A 362 4.24 -12.15 13.27
N LYS A 363 5.53 -11.89 13.03
CA LYS A 363 6.40 -12.77 12.22
C LYS A 363 6.60 -14.14 12.88
N GLU A 364 6.75 -14.21 14.19
CA GLU A 364 6.83 -15.48 14.93
C GLU A 364 5.51 -16.24 14.82
N LEU A 365 4.38 -15.57 15.04
CA LEU A 365 3.05 -16.18 14.91
C LEU A 365 2.79 -16.73 13.51
N SER A 366 3.29 -16.08 12.48
CA SER A 366 3.11 -16.49 11.08
C SER A 366 3.70 -17.86 10.75
N ARG A 367 4.66 -18.36 11.53
CA ARG A 367 5.31 -19.67 11.34
C ARG A 367 4.41 -20.85 11.68
N PHE A 368 3.36 -20.62 12.47
CA PHE A 368 2.46 -21.67 12.92
C PHE A 368 1.30 -21.88 11.94
N GLN A 369 0.90 -23.13 11.74
CA GLN A 369 -0.18 -23.45 10.80
C GLN A 369 -1.53 -22.92 11.27
N LYS A 370 -1.87 -23.10 12.55
CA LYS A 370 -3.07 -22.54 13.17
C LYS A 370 -2.71 -21.40 14.09
N ARG A 371 -3.31 -20.26 13.86
CA ARG A 371 -2.99 -19.03 14.58
C ARG A 371 -4.19 -18.11 14.75
N VAL A 372 -4.20 -17.42 15.86
CA VAL A 372 -5.14 -16.33 16.17
C VAL A 372 -4.33 -15.14 16.67
N LEU A 373 -4.61 -13.99 16.12
CA LEU A 373 -4.04 -12.72 16.57
C LEU A 373 -5.12 -11.93 17.29
N VAL A 374 -4.87 -11.54 18.52
CA VAL A 374 -5.70 -10.57 19.23
C VAL A 374 -4.97 -9.23 19.20
N ALA A 375 -5.61 -8.19 18.70
CA ALA A 375 -4.93 -6.94 18.44
C ALA A 375 -5.75 -5.72 18.85
N THR A 376 -5.06 -4.64 19.17
CA THR A 376 -5.62 -3.31 19.27
C THR A 376 -5.32 -2.49 18.01
N ASP A 377 -5.86 -1.28 17.91
CA ASP A 377 -5.75 -0.43 16.73
C ASP A 377 -4.30 -0.03 16.35
N CYS A 378 -3.30 -0.30 17.20
CA CYS A 378 -1.88 -0.12 16.89
C CYS A 378 -1.41 -0.93 15.67
N LEU A 379 -2.12 -2.00 15.30
CA LEU A 379 -1.86 -2.78 14.10
C LEU A 379 -2.74 -2.36 12.91
N SER A 380 -3.62 -1.39 13.07
CA SER A 380 -4.44 -0.88 11.96
C SER A 380 -3.61 -0.13 10.91
N GLU A 381 -2.33 0.15 11.21
CA GLU A 381 -1.37 0.80 10.30
C GLU A 381 0.00 0.10 10.37
N GLY A 382 0.79 0.19 9.30
CA GLY A 382 2.21 -0.15 9.28
C GLY A 382 2.61 -1.62 9.11
N ILE A 383 1.74 -2.60 9.30
CA ILE A 383 2.07 -4.05 9.20
C ILE A 383 1.19 -4.75 8.17
N ASN A 384 1.79 -5.59 7.32
CA ASN A 384 1.07 -6.41 6.35
C ASN A 384 0.58 -7.71 7.02
N LEU A 385 -0.74 -7.86 7.14
CA LEU A 385 -1.36 -9.04 7.77
C LEU A 385 -2.05 -9.97 6.76
N GLN A 386 -2.24 -9.51 5.50
CA GLN A 386 -2.95 -10.25 4.45
C GLN A 386 -2.29 -11.58 4.06
N GLU A 387 -0.98 -11.74 4.27
CA GLU A 387 -0.30 -13.00 3.92
C GLU A 387 -0.60 -14.12 4.91
N HIS A 388 -0.99 -13.78 6.12
CA HIS A 388 -1.06 -14.72 7.23
C HIS A 388 -2.46 -14.88 7.82
N PHE A 389 -3.36 -13.93 7.57
CA PHE A 389 -4.71 -13.92 8.13
C PHE A 389 -5.77 -13.81 7.04
N THR A 390 -6.91 -14.45 7.28
CA THR A 390 -8.00 -14.57 6.29
C THR A 390 -9.38 -14.27 6.86
N ALA A 391 -9.44 -13.90 8.14
CA ALA A 391 -10.68 -13.46 8.77
C ALA A 391 -10.42 -12.31 9.76
N VAL A 392 -11.45 -11.48 9.94
CA VAL A 392 -11.47 -10.35 10.89
C VAL A 392 -12.69 -10.49 11.78
N ILE A 393 -12.49 -10.35 13.09
CA ILE A 393 -13.57 -10.29 14.08
C ILE A 393 -13.45 -8.95 14.79
N HIS A 394 -14.46 -8.11 14.67
CA HIS A 394 -14.57 -6.87 15.46
C HIS A 394 -15.20 -7.22 16.81
N TYR A 395 -14.34 -7.46 17.81
CA TYR A 395 -14.77 -7.70 19.18
C TYR A 395 -15.43 -6.46 19.76
N ASP A 396 -14.76 -5.31 19.59
CA ASP A 396 -15.32 -4.01 19.95
C ASP A 396 -15.70 -3.21 18.70
N LEU A 397 -16.91 -2.66 18.74
CA LEU A 397 -17.40 -1.77 17.70
C LEU A 397 -16.61 -0.45 17.72
N PRO A 398 -15.97 -0.05 16.63
CA PRO A 398 -15.37 1.27 16.56
C PRO A 398 -16.46 2.33 16.45
N TRP A 399 -16.24 3.46 17.11
CA TRP A 399 -17.14 4.61 17.00
C TRP A 399 -16.82 5.46 15.77
N ASN A 400 -15.68 5.24 15.15
CA ASN A 400 -15.32 5.77 13.85
C ASN A 400 -15.45 4.65 12.79
N PRO A 401 -16.41 4.75 11.83
CA PRO A 401 -16.60 3.75 10.79
C PRO A 401 -15.36 3.51 9.90
N ASN A 402 -14.48 4.51 9.75
CA ASN A 402 -13.25 4.37 8.97
C ASN A 402 -12.31 3.32 9.59
N ARG A 403 -12.38 3.11 10.92
CA ARG A 403 -11.61 2.06 11.61
C ARG A 403 -12.02 0.65 11.17
N LEU A 404 -13.29 0.42 10.82
CA LEU A 404 -13.71 -0.87 10.25
C LEU A 404 -12.94 -1.16 8.97
N GLU A 405 -12.91 -0.20 8.04
CA GLU A 405 -12.18 -0.36 6.79
C GLU A 405 -10.67 -0.49 6.99
N GLN A 406 -10.09 0.28 7.89
CA GLN A 406 -8.66 0.16 8.21
C GLN A 406 -8.33 -1.24 8.75
N ARG A 407 -9.11 -1.76 9.70
CA ARG A 407 -8.95 -3.09 10.27
C ARG A 407 -9.17 -4.19 9.24
N GLU A 408 -10.24 -4.12 8.45
CA GLU A 408 -10.54 -5.07 7.38
C GLU A 408 -9.52 -4.99 6.25
N GLY A 409 -9.07 -3.79 5.88
CA GLY A 409 -8.05 -3.54 4.87
C GLY A 409 -6.66 -4.12 5.18
N ARG A 410 -6.41 -4.57 6.44
CA ARG A 410 -5.19 -5.32 6.78
C ARG A 410 -5.23 -6.76 6.27
N VAL A 411 -6.41 -7.30 6.01
CA VAL A 411 -6.62 -8.64 5.46
C VAL A 411 -7.16 -8.57 4.04
N ASP A 412 -8.12 -7.67 3.79
CA ASP A 412 -8.73 -7.42 2.47
C ASP A 412 -7.89 -6.43 1.66
N ARG A 413 -6.76 -6.90 1.16
CA ARG A 413 -5.79 -6.08 0.43
C ARG A 413 -5.37 -6.73 -0.87
N PHE A 414 -4.87 -5.92 -1.81
CA PHE A 414 -4.24 -6.41 -3.03
C PHE A 414 -3.14 -7.43 -2.69
N GLY A 415 -3.15 -8.58 -3.35
CA GLY A 415 -2.20 -9.67 -3.09
C GLY A 415 -2.61 -10.66 -2.02
N GLN A 416 -3.83 -10.58 -1.48
CA GLN A 416 -4.38 -11.63 -0.62
C GLN A 416 -4.49 -12.96 -1.40
N ARG A 417 -3.87 -14.01 -0.86
CA ARG A 417 -3.85 -15.34 -1.50
C ARG A 417 -5.15 -16.11 -1.35
N ALA A 418 -5.93 -15.79 -0.32
CA ALA A 418 -7.24 -16.42 -0.11
C ALA A 418 -8.26 -15.83 -1.09
N LYS A 419 -9.01 -16.69 -1.77
CA LYS A 419 -10.10 -16.26 -2.66
C LYS A 419 -11.24 -15.57 -1.90
N LYS A 420 -11.44 -15.93 -0.62
CA LYS A 420 -12.50 -15.42 0.22
C LYS A 420 -11.95 -15.07 1.61
N ILE A 421 -12.37 -13.93 2.14
CA ILE A 421 -12.11 -13.51 3.51
C ILE A 421 -13.43 -13.35 4.25
N LYS A 422 -13.40 -13.55 5.57
CA LYS A 422 -14.57 -13.37 6.42
C LYS A 422 -14.38 -12.17 7.32
N THR A 423 -15.42 -11.33 7.42
CA THR A 423 -15.47 -10.21 8.36
C THR A 423 -16.69 -10.35 9.25
N ILE A 424 -16.49 -10.31 10.54
CA ILE A 424 -17.54 -10.54 11.53
C ILE A 424 -17.63 -9.35 12.46
N LEU A 425 -18.80 -8.73 12.48
CA LEU A 425 -19.14 -7.64 13.37
C LEU A 425 -19.98 -8.18 14.53
N LEU A 426 -19.41 -8.15 15.72
CA LEU A 426 -20.07 -8.62 16.94
C LEU A 426 -20.82 -7.48 17.63
N PHE A 427 -22.08 -7.68 18.03
CA PHE A 427 -22.86 -6.68 18.74
C PHE A 427 -23.80 -7.28 19.78
N GLY A 428 -24.02 -6.57 20.87
CA GLY A 428 -24.98 -6.97 21.91
C GLY A 428 -26.41 -6.52 21.58
N ARG A 429 -27.38 -7.46 21.53
CA ARG A 429 -28.80 -7.14 21.32
C ARG A 429 -29.39 -6.31 22.46
N ASP A 430 -28.97 -6.60 23.66
CA ASP A 430 -29.39 -5.96 24.90
C ASP A 430 -28.37 -4.94 25.43
N ASN A 431 -27.32 -4.66 24.65
CA ASN A 431 -26.30 -3.66 24.94
C ASN A 431 -26.71 -2.31 24.31
N PRO A 432 -27.15 -1.31 25.08
CA PRO A 432 -27.58 -0.02 24.53
C PRO A 432 -26.43 0.77 23.89
N VAL A 433 -25.18 0.54 24.31
CA VAL A 433 -24.00 1.20 23.72
C VAL A 433 -23.78 0.70 22.30
N ASP A 434 -23.75 -0.63 22.10
CA ASP A 434 -23.61 -1.23 20.78
C ASP A 434 -24.77 -0.83 19.87
N GLY A 435 -26.01 -0.80 20.42
CA GLY A 435 -27.21 -0.38 19.67
C GLY A 435 -27.11 1.05 19.18
N ALA A 436 -26.67 1.99 20.03
CA ALA A 436 -26.49 3.38 19.63
C ALA A 436 -25.42 3.55 18.54
N VAL A 437 -24.27 2.89 18.69
CA VAL A 437 -23.17 2.96 17.70
C VAL A 437 -23.59 2.34 16.37
N LEU A 438 -24.24 1.18 16.38
CA LEU A 438 -24.73 0.52 15.16
C LEU A 438 -25.73 1.40 14.40
N ASP A 439 -26.74 1.93 15.09
CA ASP A 439 -27.84 2.66 14.45
C ASP A 439 -27.41 4.05 14.01
N VAL A 440 -26.63 4.75 14.83
CA VAL A 440 -26.22 6.14 14.52
C VAL A 440 -25.07 6.20 13.51
N LEU A 441 -24.12 5.30 13.62
CA LEU A 441 -22.87 5.37 12.86
C LEU A 441 -22.73 4.27 11.80
N LEU A 442 -22.67 3.00 12.23
CA LEU A 442 -22.18 1.93 11.33
C LEU A 442 -23.18 1.56 10.24
N ARG A 443 -24.47 1.44 10.57
CA ARG A 443 -25.50 1.15 9.57
C ARG A 443 -25.67 2.29 8.58
N LYS A 444 -25.54 3.55 9.03
CA LYS A 444 -25.57 4.72 8.16
C LYS A 444 -24.37 4.75 7.22
N ALA A 445 -23.15 4.52 7.73
CA ALA A 445 -21.94 4.42 6.92
C ALA A 445 -22.06 3.30 5.86
N LYS A 446 -22.56 2.12 6.26
CA LYS A 446 -22.76 0.96 5.38
C LYS A 446 -23.81 1.26 4.28
N LYS A 447 -24.90 1.98 4.64
CA LYS A 447 -25.91 2.41 3.68
C LYS A 447 -25.33 3.38 2.64
N ILE A 448 -24.56 4.36 3.09
CA ILE A 448 -23.87 5.32 2.22
C ILE A 448 -22.87 4.58 1.31
N HIS A 449 -22.06 3.70 1.87
CA HIS A 449 -21.13 2.88 1.10
C HIS A 449 -21.83 2.04 0.02
N LYS A 450 -22.92 1.37 0.36
CA LYS A 450 -23.69 0.56 -0.60
C LYS A 450 -24.29 1.42 -1.73
N GLN A 451 -24.74 2.63 -1.42
CA GLN A 451 -25.33 3.54 -2.41
C GLN A 451 -24.30 4.21 -3.32
N LEU A 452 -23.13 4.55 -2.78
CA LEU A 452 -22.13 5.36 -3.47
C LEU A 452 -20.91 4.57 -3.92
N GLY A 453 -20.75 3.33 -3.43
CA GLY A 453 -19.56 2.49 -3.67
C GLY A 453 -18.29 3.01 -2.99
N ILE A 454 -18.43 3.89 -2.01
CA ILE A 454 -17.32 4.56 -1.32
C ILE A 454 -17.63 4.73 0.16
N TYR A 455 -16.57 4.75 0.98
CA TYR A 455 -16.67 5.18 2.36
C TYR A 455 -16.61 6.71 2.42
N VAL A 456 -17.63 7.30 3.01
CA VAL A 456 -17.68 8.74 3.28
C VAL A 456 -17.33 8.91 4.76
N PRO A 457 -16.28 9.69 5.09
CA PRO A 457 -15.91 9.95 6.47
C PRO A 457 -17.11 10.48 7.26
N VAL A 458 -17.18 10.12 8.54
CA VAL A 458 -18.13 10.72 9.46
C VAL A 458 -17.83 12.22 9.52
N PRO A 459 -18.86 13.10 9.45
CA PRO A 459 -18.64 14.53 9.67
C PRO A 459 -17.85 14.75 10.96
N GLN A 460 -16.70 15.43 10.89
CA GLN A 460 -15.80 15.61 12.06
C GLN A 460 -16.33 16.63 13.07
N ASP A 461 -17.56 17.03 12.96
CA ASP A 461 -18.24 17.80 14.01
C ASP A 461 -18.46 16.87 15.22
N SER A 462 -17.40 16.77 16.02
CA SER A 462 -17.30 15.88 17.18
C SER A 462 -18.43 16.10 18.19
N GLU A 463 -18.90 17.34 18.33
CA GLU A 463 -20.02 17.68 19.22
C GLU A 463 -21.33 17.05 18.70
N SER A 464 -21.62 17.08 17.40
CA SER A 464 -22.82 16.50 16.81
C SER A 464 -22.88 14.96 16.94
N ILE A 465 -21.73 14.27 16.76
CA ILE A 465 -21.66 12.81 16.93
C ILE A 465 -21.94 12.42 18.38
N MET A 466 -21.27 13.12 19.29
CA MET A 466 -21.42 12.88 20.72
C MET A 466 -22.84 13.13 21.17
N GLU A 467 -23.42 14.24 20.73
CA GLU A 467 -24.81 14.58 21.04
C GLU A 467 -25.78 13.53 20.49
N ALA A 468 -25.58 13.07 19.26
CA ALA A 468 -26.41 12.03 18.66
C ALA A 468 -26.27 10.68 19.40
N VAL A 469 -25.06 10.21 19.68
CA VAL A 469 -24.82 8.96 20.46
C VAL A 469 -25.30 9.11 21.88
N PHE A 470 -25.01 10.24 22.52
CA PHE A 470 -25.44 10.54 23.88
C PHE A 470 -26.99 10.57 24.00
N ASN A 471 -27.65 11.26 23.10
CA ASN A 471 -29.11 11.31 23.07
C ASN A 471 -29.71 9.93 22.77
N SER A 472 -29.12 9.16 21.87
CA SER A 472 -29.54 7.77 21.61
C SER A 472 -29.41 6.89 22.86
N LEU A 473 -28.33 7.06 23.65
CA LEU A 473 -28.10 6.28 24.88
C LEU A 473 -29.02 6.69 26.03
N PHE A 474 -29.14 7.99 26.30
CA PHE A 474 -29.78 8.48 27.53
C PHE A 474 -31.24 8.92 27.36
N SER A 475 -31.72 9.19 26.12
CA SER A 475 -33.12 9.60 25.88
C SER A 475 -34.15 8.46 25.87
N ARG A 476 -33.73 7.20 25.70
CA ARG A 476 -34.66 6.06 25.65
C ARG A 476 -35.47 5.84 26.96
N LYS A 477 -34.91 6.17 28.14
CA LYS A 477 -35.65 6.14 29.41
C LYS A 477 -36.47 7.38 29.70
N GLU A 478 -36.15 8.52 29.09
CA GLU A 478 -36.90 9.81 29.33
C GLU A 478 -38.05 10.05 28.34
N LYS A 479 -38.35 9.13 27.42
CA LYS A 479 -39.48 9.29 26.44
C LYS A 479 -40.85 9.50 27.07
N ARG A 480 -40.97 9.52 28.40
CA ARG A 480 -42.20 9.92 29.12
C ARG A 480 -42.28 11.41 29.48
N PHE A 481 -41.19 12.22 29.30
CA PHE A 481 -41.17 13.59 29.86
C PHE A 481 -40.47 14.67 29.04
N ILE A 482 -40.04 14.41 27.78
CA ILE A 482 -39.48 15.50 26.95
C ILE A 482 -40.45 15.81 25.84
N GLN A 483 -41.22 16.90 26.08
CA GLN A 483 -41.85 17.67 25.04
C GLN A 483 -40.80 17.97 23.97
N LEU A 484 -41.03 17.49 22.74
CA LEU A 484 -40.21 17.70 21.57
C LEU A 484 -39.61 19.11 21.57
N THR A 485 -38.32 19.20 21.74
CA THR A 485 -37.60 20.45 21.58
C THR A 485 -37.81 20.95 20.17
N LEU A 486 -38.01 22.23 20.01
CA LEU A 486 -38.26 22.98 18.75
C LEU A 486 -37.20 22.77 17.65
N PHE A 487 -36.21 21.90 17.83
CA PHE A 487 -35.00 21.72 16.98
C PHE A 487 -34.83 20.35 16.36
N GLY A 488 -35.82 19.46 16.33
CA GLY A 488 -35.72 18.14 15.68
C GLY A 488 -34.96 17.09 16.48
N ASP A 489 -34.92 15.85 15.96
CA ASP A 489 -34.15 14.75 16.54
C ASP A 489 -32.67 14.94 16.20
N PRO A 490 -31.75 15.06 17.19
CA PRO A 490 -30.29 15.22 16.92
C PRO A 490 -29.68 14.11 16.06
N VAL A 491 -30.22 12.89 16.15
CA VAL A 491 -29.75 11.76 15.29
C VAL A 491 -30.16 12.00 13.84
N GLU A 492 -31.39 12.48 13.63
CA GLU A 492 -31.89 12.79 12.29
C GLU A 492 -31.18 13.99 11.68
N ALA A 493 -30.93 15.03 12.45
CA ALA A 493 -30.13 16.19 12.03
C ALA A 493 -28.69 15.80 11.66
N PHE A 494 -28.05 14.91 12.45
CA PHE A 494 -26.73 14.35 12.15
C PHE A 494 -26.75 13.52 10.86
N HIS A 495 -27.75 12.65 10.69
CA HIS A 495 -27.89 11.87 9.47
C HIS A 495 -28.14 12.71 8.23
N GLN A 496 -28.90 13.80 8.32
CA GLN A 496 -29.12 14.75 7.22
C GLN A 496 -27.80 15.45 6.83
N LYS A 497 -27.04 15.94 7.79
CA LYS A 497 -25.70 16.49 7.53
C LYS A 497 -24.83 15.47 6.80
N TRP A 498 -24.78 14.22 7.26
CA TRP A 498 -23.98 13.17 6.63
C TRP A 498 -24.45 12.84 5.20
N ASP A 499 -25.74 12.84 4.93
CA ASP A 499 -26.28 12.65 3.57
C ASP A 499 -25.87 13.81 2.64
N ILE A 500 -25.83 15.05 3.12
CA ILE A 500 -25.32 16.20 2.37
C ILE A 500 -23.84 16.01 2.03
N TYR A 501 -23.01 15.60 3.00
CA TYR A 501 -21.60 15.30 2.74
C TYR A 501 -21.43 14.14 1.75
N ALA A 502 -22.22 13.09 1.90
CA ALA A 502 -22.19 11.95 0.98
C ALA A 502 -22.57 12.36 -0.46
N GLN A 503 -23.57 13.21 -0.62
CA GLN A 503 -23.97 13.73 -1.91
C GLN A 503 -22.88 14.61 -2.54
N ARG A 504 -22.29 15.52 -1.76
CA ARG A 504 -21.16 16.35 -2.21
C ARG A 504 -19.96 15.51 -2.63
N GLU A 505 -19.62 14.48 -1.85
CA GLU A 505 -18.53 13.56 -2.17
C GLU A 505 -18.81 12.81 -3.49
N LYS A 506 -20.04 12.36 -3.72
CA LYS A 506 -20.46 11.75 -4.98
C LYS A 506 -20.29 12.71 -6.16
N GLU A 507 -20.75 13.94 -6.01
CA GLU A 507 -20.65 14.97 -7.05
C GLU A 507 -19.20 15.36 -7.34
N SER A 508 -18.37 15.54 -6.30
CA SER A 508 -16.95 15.81 -6.40
C SER A 508 -16.25 14.69 -7.18
N ARG A 509 -16.45 13.43 -6.80
CA ARG A 509 -15.82 12.28 -7.46
C ARG A 509 -16.25 12.07 -8.90
N THR A 510 -17.54 12.28 -9.20
CA THR A 510 -18.04 12.16 -10.58
C THR A 510 -17.45 13.25 -11.47
N ARG A 511 -17.16 14.42 -10.91
CA ARG A 511 -16.59 15.55 -11.64
C ARG A 511 -15.08 15.42 -11.89
N PHE A 512 -14.31 14.89 -10.94
CA PHE A 512 -12.84 14.91 -11.00
C PHE A 512 -12.19 13.62 -11.51
N ALA A 513 -12.71 12.45 -11.14
CA ALA A 513 -12.00 11.19 -11.35
C ALA A 513 -12.19 10.57 -12.75
N GLN A 514 -13.27 10.87 -13.46
CA GLN A 514 -13.64 10.13 -14.68
C GLN A 514 -13.26 10.82 -16.00
N ARG A 515 -12.89 12.11 -15.99
CA ARG A 515 -12.65 12.86 -17.25
C ARG A 515 -11.18 13.04 -17.65
N ALA A 516 -10.24 12.92 -16.71
CA ALA A 516 -8.84 13.24 -17.01
C ALA A 516 -8.11 12.12 -17.74
N ILE A 517 -8.31 10.85 -17.34
CA ILE A 517 -7.67 9.69 -17.97
C ILE A 517 -8.68 8.54 -18.00
N LYS A 518 -9.03 8.08 -19.19
CA LYS A 518 -9.95 6.94 -19.37
C LYS A 518 -9.26 5.64 -18.97
N PRO A 519 -9.98 4.64 -18.42
CA PRO A 519 -9.41 3.33 -18.07
C PRO A 519 -8.68 2.65 -19.23
N GLU A 520 -9.20 2.78 -20.45
CA GLU A 520 -8.61 2.22 -21.67
C GLU A 520 -7.26 2.89 -22.01
N GLU A 521 -7.15 4.20 -21.76
CA GLU A 521 -5.89 4.94 -21.93
C GLU A 521 -4.84 4.49 -20.93
N VAL A 522 -5.23 4.27 -19.66
CA VAL A 522 -4.32 3.74 -18.62
C VAL A 522 -3.85 2.32 -18.98
N LYS A 523 -4.75 1.45 -19.42
CA LYS A 523 -4.40 0.10 -19.84
C LYS A 523 -3.41 0.14 -21.00
N LYS A 524 -3.68 0.96 -22.00
CA LYS A 524 -2.78 1.13 -23.14
C LYS A 524 -1.39 1.63 -22.72
N GLU A 525 -1.32 2.62 -21.81
CA GLU A 525 -0.03 3.10 -21.28
C GLU A 525 0.71 2.04 -20.46
N LEU A 526 0.00 1.23 -19.67
CA LEU A 526 0.59 0.10 -18.95
C LEU A 526 1.11 -0.95 -19.94
N ASP A 527 0.32 -1.34 -20.93
CA ASP A 527 0.71 -2.31 -21.94
C ASP A 527 1.93 -1.80 -22.74
N GLU A 528 1.96 -0.50 -23.11
CA GLU A 528 3.10 0.13 -23.77
C GLU A 528 4.34 0.20 -22.86
N THR A 529 4.15 0.49 -21.57
CA THR A 529 5.22 0.51 -20.56
C THR A 529 5.79 -0.88 -20.34
N ASP A 530 4.94 -1.89 -20.18
CA ASP A 530 5.36 -3.28 -20.02
C ASP A 530 6.07 -3.81 -21.27
N ALA A 531 5.64 -3.40 -22.46
CA ALA A 531 6.33 -3.73 -23.72
C ALA A 531 7.75 -3.16 -23.77
N VAL A 532 7.97 -1.95 -23.21
CA VAL A 532 9.29 -1.29 -23.18
C VAL A 532 10.15 -1.84 -22.03
N LEU A 533 9.57 -2.00 -20.87
CA LEU A 533 10.28 -2.48 -19.66
C LEU A 533 10.56 -4.00 -19.70
N GLY A 534 9.86 -4.74 -20.52
CA GLY A 534 9.84 -6.20 -20.55
C GLY A 534 8.89 -6.79 -19.50
N SER A 535 8.05 -7.70 -19.96
CA SER A 535 7.10 -8.38 -19.08
C SER A 535 7.83 -9.24 -18.02
N PRO A 536 7.21 -9.55 -16.88
CA PRO A 536 7.75 -10.53 -15.93
C PRO A 536 8.11 -11.87 -16.58
N GLU A 537 7.36 -12.28 -17.60
CA GLU A 537 7.61 -13.47 -18.41
C GLU A 537 8.93 -13.37 -19.19
N SER A 538 9.21 -12.21 -19.78
CA SER A 538 10.49 -11.98 -20.51
C SER A 538 11.70 -12.05 -19.57
N VAL A 539 11.58 -11.49 -18.37
CA VAL A 539 12.64 -11.57 -17.34
C VAL A 539 12.88 -13.01 -16.91
N LYS A 540 11.80 -13.75 -16.68
CA LYS A 540 11.84 -15.17 -16.33
C LYS A 540 12.48 -16.02 -17.45
N GLN A 541 12.09 -15.80 -18.69
CA GLN A 541 12.66 -16.48 -19.86
C GLN A 541 14.14 -16.16 -20.03
N PHE A 542 14.54 -14.90 -19.85
CA PHE A 542 15.95 -14.52 -19.84
C PHE A 542 16.73 -15.28 -18.78
N LEU A 543 16.24 -15.30 -17.53
CA LEU A 543 16.94 -15.99 -16.44
C LEU A 543 17.00 -17.50 -16.65
N GLN A 544 15.95 -18.12 -17.20
CA GLN A 544 15.92 -19.53 -17.57
C GLN A 544 16.95 -19.84 -18.66
N THR A 545 17.02 -19.01 -19.70
CA THR A 545 17.98 -19.18 -20.79
C THR A 545 19.41 -18.96 -20.30
N ALA A 546 19.64 -17.94 -19.47
CA ALA A 546 20.94 -17.68 -18.85
C ALA A 546 21.38 -18.85 -17.96
N SER A 547 20.48 -19.41 -17.14
CA SER A 547 20.79 -20.56 -16.28
C SER A 547 21.23 -21.77 -17.09
N GLN A 548 20.54 -22.09 -18.18
CA GLN A 548 20.90 -23.20 -19.07
C GLN A 548 22.26 -22.97 -19.75
N ARG A 549 22.54 -21.72 -20.17
CA ARG A 549 23.77 -21.36 -20.87
C ARG A 549 24.99 -21.31 -19.97
N LEU A 550 24.81 -20.84 -18.73
CA LEU A 550 25.88 -20.66 -17.76
C LEU A 550 26.03 -21.84 -16.77
N GLY A 551 25.10 -22.80 -16.81
CA GLY A 551 25.18 -24.05 -16.05
C GLY A 551 24.79 -23.92 -14.58
N PHE A 552 24.09 -22.88 -14.16
CA PHE A 552 23.56 -22.77 -12.80
C PHE A 552 22.09 -23.24 -12.70
N SER A 553 21.73 -23.79 -11.54
CA SER A 553 20.41 -24.39 -11.33
C SER A 553 19.35 -23.35 -10.98
N LEU A 554 18.20 -23.44 -11.66
CA LEU A 554 16.99 -22.67 -11.37
C LEU A 554 15.84 -23.64 -11.11
N HIS A 555 15.59 -23.96 -9.83
CA HIS A 555 14.59 -24.94 -9.43
C HIS A 555 13.24 -24.30 -9.12
N LYS A 556 12.18 -24.72 -9.82
CA LYS A 556 10.80 -24.31 -9.48
C LYS A 556 10.32 -25.10 -8.25
N ARG A 557 9.93 -24.42 -7.16
CA ARG A 557 9.47 -25.04 -5.89
C ARG A 557 7.94 -25.08 -5.78
N LYS A 558 7.30 -23.96 -5.54
CA LYS A 558 5.83 -23.81 -5.46
C LYS A 558 5.40 -22.80 -6.52
N LYS A 559 4.07 -22.58 -6.67
CA LYS A 559 3.54 -21.58 -7.59
C LYS A 559 4.44 -20.34 -7.63
N ASP A 560 5.18 -20.20 -8.75
CA ASP A 560 5.98 -19.02 -9.10
C ASP A 560 7.10 -18.59 -8.13
N ILE A 561 7.53 -19.49 -7.25
CA ILE A 561 8.77 -19.36 -6.48
C ILE A 561 9.82 -20.28 -7.07
N PHE A 562 10.97 -19.71 -7.37
CA PHE A 562 12.15 -20.39 -7.89
C PHE A 562 13.28 -20.32 -6.86
N GLU A 563 14.23 -21.21 -6.96
CA GLU A 563 15.38 -21.29 -6.06
C GLU A 563 16.66 -21.35 -6.88
N ILE A 564 17.58 -20.46 -6.57
CA ILE A 564 18.92 -20.37 -7.14
C ILE A 564 19.90 -20.81 -6.06
N ILE A 565 20.91 -21.58 -6.44
CA ILE A 565 22.05 -21.89 -5.60
C ILE A 565 23.17 -20.90 -5.96
N PRO A 566 23.45 -19.89 -5.12
CA PRO A 566 24.39 -18.81 -5.46
C PRO A 566 25.80 -19.30 -5.77
N GLN A 567 26.19 -20.43 -5.20
CA GLN A 567 27.53 -21.05 -5.42
C GLN A 567 27.76 -21.49 -6.87
N GLU A 568 26.67 -21.77 -7.62
CA GLU A 568 26.71 -22.19 -9.01
C GLU A 568 26.78 -21.01 -10.01
N LEU A 569 26.55 -19.78 -9.54
CA LEU A 569 26.69 -18.61 -10.39
C LEU A 569 28.16 -18.39 -10.80
N PRO A 570 28.42 -17.80 -12.00
CA PRO A 570 29.76 -17.39 -12.39
C PRO A 570 30.45 -16.52 -11.33
N GLU A 571 31.75 -16.68 -11.14
CA GLU A 571 32.49 -16.00 -10.08
C GLU A 571 32.37 -14.46 -10.17
N GLU A 572 32.48 -13.91 -11.37
CA GLU A 572 32.36 -12.47 -11.60
C GLU A 572 30.96 -11.94 -11.22
N VAL A 573 29.91 -12.74 -11.46
CA VAL A 573 28.54 -12.42 -11.08
C VAL A 573 28.39 -12.42 -9.56
N LYS A 574 28.97 -13.41 -8.87
CA LYS A 574 28.97 -13.48 -7.39
C LYS A 574 29.67 -12.30 -6.75
N ILE A 575 30.83 -11.92 -7.27
CA ILE A 575 31.60 -10.79 -6.75
C ILE A 575 30.79 -9.50 -6.82
N ARG A 576 30.11 -9.28 -7.94
CA ARG A 576 29.28 -8.06 -8.14
C ARG A 576 28.02 -8.04 -7.28
N LEU A 577 27.41 -9.21 -7.05
CA LEU A 577 26.17 -9.32 -6.25
C LEU A 577 26.43 -9.37 -4.74
N GLY A 578 27.66 -9.65 -4.30
CA GLY A 578 28.02 -9.75 -2.89
C GLY A 578 27.40 -10.94 -2.16
N ASN A 579 27.08 -10.76 -0.87
CA ASN A 579 26.51 -11.83 -0.05
C ASN A 579 25.06 -12.12 -0.40
N LEU A 580 24.80 -13.30 -0.97
CA LEU A 580 23.46 -13.78 -1.31
C LEU A 580 23.01 -14.87 -0.31
N PRO A 581 21.71 -14.95 0.01
CA PRO A 581 21.17 -16.02 0.83
C PRO A 581 21.28 -17.36 0.09
N SER A 582 21.61 -18.44 0.80
CA SER A 582 21.71 -19.77 0.20
C SER A 582 20.82 -20.76 0.96
N PRO A 583 19.82 -21.39 0.30
CA PRO A 583 19.37 -21.17 -1.08
C PRO A 583 18.65 -19.82 -1.25
N TRP A 584 18.80 -19.20 -2.43
CA TRP A 584 18.15 -17.92 -2.75
C TRP A 584 16.81 -18.15 -3.41
N ARG A 585 15.73 -17.80 -2.71
CA ARG A 585 14.37 -17.89 -3.22
C ARG A 585 14.00 -16.61 -3.94
N ILE A 586 13.52 -16.76 -5.17
CA ILE A 586 13.18 -15.66 -6.05
C ILE A 586 11.77 -15.83 -6.61
N THR A 587 11.14 -14.72 -7.00
CA THR A 587 9.86 -14.69 -7.69
C THR A 587 9.81 -13.57 -8.71
N PHE A 588 8.96 -13.73 -9.73
CA PHE A 588 8.67 -12.70 -10.74
C PHE A 588 7.29 -12.07 -10.53
N LEU A 589 6.58 -12.45 -9.45
CA LEU A 589 5.26 -11.94 -9.13
C LEU A 589 5.29 -10.80 -8.12
N SER A 590 4.41 -9.84 -8.32
CA SER A 590 4.07 -8.80 -7.35
C SER A 590 2.58 -8.93 -6.98
N PRO A 591 2.21 -8.89 -5.68
CA PRO A 591 3.07 -8.66 -4.51
C PRO A 591 4.00 -9.82 -4.18
N THR A 592 5.20 -9.48 -3.71
CA THR A 592 6.27 -10.42 -3.41
C THR A 592 5.99 -11.17 -2.11
N PRO A 593 6.06 -12.52 -2.07
CA PRO A 593 6.04 -13.29 -0.83
C PRO A 593 7.18 -12.92 0.12
N GLU A 594 6.95 -12.98 1.45
CA GLU A 594 7.97 -12.58 2.44
C GLU A 594 9.25 -13.43 2.40
N ASP A 595 9.17 -14.66 1.91
CA ASP A 595 10.27 -15.61 1.84
C ASP A 595 10.98 -15.65 0.48
N ALA A 596 10.66 -14.72 -0.43
CA ALA A 596 11.26 -14.65 -1.76
C ALA A 596 11.68 -13.22 -2.13
N THR A 597 12.72 -13.10 -2.95
CA THR A 597 13.15 -11.83 -3.54
C THR A 597 12.45 -11.61 -4.88
N TYR A 598 11.90 -10.42 -5.10
CA TYR A 598 11.32 -10.06 -6.39
C TYR A 598 12.44 -9.81 -7.42
N ILE A 599 12.33 -10.46 -8.58
CA ILE A 599 13.27 -10.28 -9.68
C ILE A 599 12.54 -9.56 -10.83
N GLY A 600 12.76 -8.25 -10.92
CA GLY A 600 12.35 -7.43 -12.05
C GLY A 600 13.51 -7.22 -13.03
N ARG A 601 13.24 -6.52 -14.14
CA ARG A 601 14.25 -6.21 -15.16
C ARG A 601 15.44 -5.41 -14.61
N ASN A 602 15.18 -4.49 -13.70
CA ASN A 602 16.16 -3.62 -13.05
C ASN A 602 16.81 -4.26 -11.80
N HIS A 603 16.56 -5.57 -11.56
CA HIS A 603 17.19 -6.27 -10.43
C HIS A 603 18.68 -6.48 -10.71
N PRO A 604 19.59 -6.25 -9.73
CA PRO A 604 21.02 -6.41 -9.91
C PRO A 604 21.45 -7.75 -10.50
N LEU A 605 20.75 -8.85 -10.20
CA LEU A 605 21.01 -10.17 -10.81
C LEU A 605 20.83 -10.12 -12.34
N ILE A 606 19.75 -9.52 -12.81
CA ILE A 606 19.42 -9.46 -14.25
C ILE A 606 20.43 -8.56 -14.96
N GLU A 607 20.70 -7.39 -14.39
CA GLU A 607 21.69 -6.44 -14.93
C GLU A 607 23.08 -7.06 -15.00
N THR A 608 23.56 -7.64 -13.91
CA THR A 608 24.90 -8.28 -13.85
C THR A 608 25.02 -9.46 -14.82
N LEU A 609 23.98 -10.31 -14.92
CA LEU A 609 23.99 -11.42 -15.88
C LEU A 609 23.96 -10.91 -17.33
N ALA A 610 23.18 -9.88 -17.62
CA ALA A 610 23.13 -9.28 -18.96
C ALA A 610 24.47 -8.66 -19.36
N GLU A 611 25.10 -7.89 -18.46
CA GLU A 611 26.44 -7.34 -18.67
C GLU A 611 27.47 -8.43 -18.84
N TYR A 612 27.47 -9.46 -17.99
CA TYR A 612 28.39 -10.58 -18.08
C TYR A 612 28.31 -11.30 -19.43
N LEU A 613 27.08 -11.60 -19.89
CA LEU A 613 26.87 -12.24 -21.20
C LEU A 613 27.24 -11.30 -22.36
N PHE A 614 27.00 -10.01 -22.23
CA PHE A 614 27.34 -9.02 -23.22
C PHE A 614 28.86 -8.85 -23.36
N ASP A 615 29.58 -8.73 -22.24
CA ASP A 615 31.03 -8.63 -22.20
C ASP A 615 31.67 -9.89 -22.74
N ALA A 616 31.16 -11.09 -22.39
CA ALA A 616 31.62 -12.34 -22.94
C ALA A 616 31.46 -12.42 -24.47
N ALA A 617 30.33 -11.94 -24.99
CA ALA A 617 30.07 -11.90 -26.42
C ALA A 617 31.00 -10.91 -27.16
N PHE A 618 31.33 -9.77 -26.53
CA PHE A 618 32.25 -8.78 -27.12
C PHE A 618 33.71 -9.23 -27.08
N ASN A 619 34.14 -9.86 -25.99
CA ASN A 619 35.50 -10.33 -25.78
C ASN A 619 35.78 -11.71 -26.40
N ASN A 620 34.78 -12.33 -27.03
CA ASN A 620 34.87 -13.65 -27.66
C ASN A 620 35.42 -14.72 -26.68
N GLN A 621 34.93 -14.74 -25.46
CA GLN A 621 35.32 -15.73 -24.46
C GLN A 621 34.84 -17.11 -24.90
N LYS A 622 35.80 -18.04 -25.07
CA LYS A 622 35.53 -19.37 -25.63
C LYS A 622 34.74 -20.30 -24.71
N ASP A 623 34.84 -20.04 -23.41
CA ASP A 623 34.24 -20.90 -22.37
C ASP A 623 32.73 -20.55 -22.14
N ILE A 624 32.23 -19.47 -22.71
CA ILE A 624 30.85 -19.05 -22.57
C ILE A 624 30.14 -19.15 -23.94
N PRO A 625 29.03 -19.90 -24.04
CA PRO A 625 28.36 -20.16 -25.32
C PRO A 625 27.52 -18.95 -25.81
N VAL A 626 28.16 -17.81 -25.99
CA VAL A 626 27.55 -16.56 -26.50
C VAL A 626 28.40 -15.98 -27.62
N SER A 627 27.74 -15.35 -28.60
CA SER A 627 28.41 -14.76 -29.74
C SER A 627 27.62 -13.58 -30.32
N ARG A 628 28.31 -12.56 -30.79
CA ARG A 628 27.69 -11.40 -31.48
C ARG A 628 27.20 -11.75 -32.88
N CYS A 629 27.74 -12.77 -33.50
CA CYS A 629 27.43 -13.13 -34.87
C CYS A 629 27.08 -14.61 -34.95
N GLY A 630 25.96 -14.94 -35.57
CA GLY A 630 25.49 -16.31 -35.74
C GLY A 630 24.95 -16.58 -37.14
N VAL A 631 25.07 -17.84 -37.58
CA VAL A 631 24.40 -18.34 -38.80
C VAL A 631 23.71 -19.64 -38.40
N ILE A 632 22.41 -19.74 -38.62
CA ILE A 632 21.59 -20.91 -38.34
C ILE A 632 20.79 -21.32 -39.57
N ARG A 633 20.38 -22.61 -39.61
CA ARG A 633 19.42 -23.13 -40.58
C ARG A 633 18.14 -23.56 -39.90
N THR A 634 16.99 -23.15 -40.48
CA THR A 634 15.67 -23.45 -39.98
C THR A 634 14.66 -23.65 -41.12
N ASP A 635 13.53 -24.26 -40.84
CA ASP A 635 12.40 -24.37 -41.74
C ASP A 635 11.39 -23.21 -41.58
N GLU A 636 11.60 -22.34 -40.59
CA GLU A 636 10.74 -21.17 -40.32
C GLU A 636 10.91 -20.05 -41.36
N VAL A 637 11.97 -20.07 -42.16
CA VAL A 637 12.17 -19.09 -43.24
C VAL A 637 12.32 -19.79 -44.60
N THR A 638 11.75 -19.18 -45.62
CA THR A 638 11.85 -19.67 -47.01
C THR A 638 13.00 -19.03 -47.81
N THR A 639 13.51 -17.89 -47.33
CA THR A 639 14.58 -17.14 -47.93
C THR A 639 15.58 -16.71 -46.88
N ARG A 640 16.84 -16.50 -47.26
CA ARG A 640 17.86 -15.96 -46.34
C ARG A 640 17.32 -14.71 -45.69
N THR A 641 17.25 -14.72 -44.37
CA THR A 641 16.78 -13.63 -43.52
C THR A 641 17.91 -13.20 -42.57
N THR A 642 18.11 -11.90 -42.45
CA THR A 642 19.17 -11.35 -41.58
C THR A 642 18.53 -10.44 -40.51
N LEU A 643 18.88 -10.68 -39.25
CA LEU A 643 18.51 -9.83 -38.12
C LEU A 643 19.74 -9.08 -37.64
N LEU A 644 19.61 -7.79 -37.44
CA LEU A 644 20.64 -6.90 -36.90
C LEU A 644 20.19 -6.40 -35.55
N LEU A 645 20.98 -6.60 -34.52
CA LEU A 645 20.80 -5.95 -33.23
C LEU A 645 21.52 -4.58 -33.31
N LEU A 646 20.75 -3.51 -33.20
CA LEU A 646 21.23 -2.13 -33.34
C LEU A 646 21.04 -1.37 -32.05
N ARG A 647 22.01 -0.53 -31.68
CA ARG A 647 21.85 0.50 -30.68
C ARG A 647 21.68 1.85 -31.38
N LEU A 648 20.53 2.48 -31.13
CA LEU A 648 20.19 3.80 -31.63
C LEU A 648 20.42 4.82 -30.52
N ARG A 649 20.99 5.95 -30.86
CA ARG A 649 21.23 7.07 -29.95
C ARG A 649 20.52 8.31 -30.47
N TYR A 650 19.92 9.08 -29.52
CA TYR A 650 19.15 10.28 -29.83
C TYR A 650 19.62 11.45 -28.99
N ARG A 651 19.65 12.63 -29.57
CA ARG A 651 19.82 13.89 -28.87
C ARG A 651 18.44 14.50 -28.64
N LEU A 652 18.15 14.80 -27.40
CA LEU A 652 16.88 15.39 -26.96
C LEU A 652 17.12 16.86 -26.61
N TYR A 653 16.55 17.78 -27.37
CA TYR A 653 16.66 19.22 -27.13
C TYR A 653 15.36 19.80 -26.61
N GLU A 654 15.41 20.49 -25.48
CA GLU A 654 14.28 21.26 -24.95
C GLU A 654 14.23 22.67 -25.50
N ARG A 655 15.40 23.30 -25.66
CA ARG A 655 15.62 24.58 -26.34
C ARG A 655 16.77 24.43 -27.35
N LYS A 656 16.80 25.34 -28.33
CA LYS A 656 17.83 25.30 -29.40
C LYS A 656 19.26 25.43 -28.87
N ASP A 657 19.43 26.12 -27.73
CA ASP A 657 20.71 26.46 -27.13
C ASP A 657 21.07 25.63 -25.91
N ASP A 658 20.23 24.65 -25.54
CA ASP A 658 20.48 23.78 -24.37
C ASP A 658 21.47 22.64 -24.75
N THR A 659 22.23 22.17 -23.77
CA THR A 659 22.99 20.92 -23.88
C THR A 659 21.99 19.75 -24.03
N PRO A 660 22.10 18.95 -25.12
CA PRO A 660 21.13 17.91 -25.39
C PRO A 660 21.27 16.76 -24.38
N ASN A 661 20.15 16.27 -23.90
CA ASN A 661 20.11 15.00 -23.20
C ASN A 661 20.29 13.85 -24.19
N LEU A 662 21.01 12.79 -23.80
CA LEU A 662 21.21 11.60 -24.60
C LEU A 662 20.18 10.54 -24.22
N ALA A 663 19.49 9.99 -25.23
CA ALA A 663 18.66 8.79 -25.07
C ALA A 663 19.22 7.67 -25.94
N GLU A 664 19.14 6.44 -25.45
CA GLU A 664 19.56 5.24 -26.17
C GLU A 664 18.43 4.20 -26.17
N GLU A 665 18.30 3.47 -27.28
CA GLU A 665 17.46 2.28 -27.35
C GLU A 665 18.16 1.18 -28.13
N THR A 666 17.84 -0.07 -27.78
CA THR A 666 18.28 -1.25 -28.53
C THR A 666 17.10 -1.81 -29.31
N CYS A 667 17.26 -2.07 -30.58
CA CYS A 667 16.21 -2.60 -31.44
C CYS A 667 16.72 -3.64 -32.41
N VAL A 668 15.81 -4.46 -32.91
CA VAL A 668 16.09 -5.47 -33.95
C VAL A 668 15.62 -4.93 -35.29
N PHE A 669 16.51 -4.90 -36.27
CA PHE A 669 16.21 -4.60 -37.67
C PHE A 669 16.34 -5.87 -38.49
N GLY A 670 15.27 -6.31 -39.13
CA GLY A 670 15.23 -7.53 -39.92
C GLY A 670 15.00 -7.29 -41.42
N PHE A 671 15.62 -8.10 -42.28
CA PHE A 671 15.35 -8.07 -43.71
C PHE A 671 15.52 -9.47 -44.32
N LYS A 672 14.74 -9.73 -45.37
CA LYS A 672 14.86 -10.92 -46.23
C LYS A 672 15.71 -10.56 -47.47
N GLY A 673 16.43 -11.55 -47.97
CA GLY A 673 17.27 -11.41 -49.19
C GLY A 673 18.73 -11.07 -48.88
N ILE A 674 19.44 -10.68 -49.94
CA ILE A 674 20.84 -10.27 -49.91
C ILE A 674 20.95 -8.84 -50.43
N MET A 675 21.70 -8.02 -49.72
CA MET A 675 21.90 -6.63 -50.12
C MET A 675 22.52 -6.54 -51.55
N PRO A 676 22.09 -5.61 -52.43
CA PRO A 676 21.15 -4.52 -52.14
C PRO A 676 19.66 -4.86 -52.35
N LYS A 677 19.30 -6.07 -52.77
CA LYS A 677 17.92 -6.51 -53.00
C LYS A 677 17.38 -7.11 -51.72
N ILE A 678 16.76 -6.29 -50.90
CA ILE A 678 16.19 -6.69 -49.63
C ILE A 678 14.71 -6.31 -49.49
N GLU A 679 13.97 -7.10 -48.75
CA GLU A 679 12.62 -6.81 -48.26
C GLU A 679 12.72 -6.61 -46.73
N ILE A 680 12.33 -5.44 -46.24
CA ILE A 680 12.43 -5.09 -44.82
C ILE A 680 11.28 -5.75 -44.06
N LEU A 681 11.57 -6.40 -42.92
CA LEU A 681 10.58 -6.92 -41.99
C LEU A 681 10.03 -5.79 -41.11
N SER A 682 8.78 -5.92 -40.70
CA SER A 682 8.29 -5.07 -39.64
C SER A 682 9.06 -5.34 -38.33
N PRO A 683 9.14 -4.35 -37.41
CA PRO A 683 9.82 -4.58 -36.11
C PRO A 683 9.23 -5.75 -35.35
N GLU A 684 7.92 -5.93 -35.36
CA GLU A 684 7.22 -7.04 -34.70
C GLU A 684 7.61 -8.40 -35.30
N GLU A 685 7.63 -8.53 -36.63
CA GLU A 685 8.06 -9.76 -37.30
C GLU A 685 9.52 -10.09 -36.97
N ALA A 686 10.39 -9.08 -36.93
CA ALA A 686 11.81 -9.27 -36.61
C ALA A 686 12.00 -9.76 -35.16
N TYR A 687 11.24 -9.20 -34.21
CA TYR A 687 11.27 -9.64 -32.81
C TYR A 687 10.69 -11.04 -32.63
N ILE A 688 9.53 -11.34 -33.23
CA ILE A 688 8.92 -12.67 -33.18
C ILE A 688 9.90 -13.72 -33.75
N LEU A 689 10.51 -13.43 -34.88
CA LEU A 689 11.47 -14.34 -35.51
C LEU A 689 12.70 -14.58 -34.63
N LEU A 690 13.21 -13.51 -33.97
CA LEU A 690 14.35 -13.65 -33.05
C LEU A 690 14.01 -14.52 -31.85
N ASP A 691 12.79 -14.41 -31.33
CA ASP A 691 12.34 -15.12 -30.11
C ASP A 691 11.95 -16.59 -30.42
N THR A 692 11.38 -16.86 -31.57
CA THR A 692 10.85 -18.19 -31.91
C THR A 692 11.81 -19.09 -32.68
N VAL A 693 12.75 -18.50 -33.44
CA VAL A 693 13.61 -19.26 -34.35
C VAL A 693 14.49 -20.30 -33.64
N LYS A 694 14.38 -21.55 -34.06
CA LYS A 694 15.18 -22.65 -33.57
C LYS A 694 16.06 -23.24 -34.68
N PRO A 695 17.36 -23.47 -34.39
CA PRO A 695 18.23 -24.13 -35.34
C PRO A 695 17.80 -25.59 -35.51
N ILE A 696 17.57 -26.04 -36.73
CA ILE A 696 17.26 -27.41 -37.08
C ILE A 696 18.50 -28.14 -37.60
N ALA A 697 19.43 -27.40 -38.24
CA ALA A 697 20.63 -27.96 -38.79
C ALA A 697 21.85 -27.07 -38.48
N ASN A 698 22.98 -27.70 -38.29
CA ASN A 698 24.25 -26.97 -38.11
C ASN A 698 24.80 -26.51 -39.47
N VAL A 699 25.45 -25.34 -39.45
CA VAL A 699 26.18 -24.81 -40.62
C VAL A 699 27.68 -25.02 -40.37
N PRO A 700 28.43 -25.56 -41.34
CA PRO A 700 29.88 -25.73 -41.18
C PRO A 700 30.57 -24.41 -40.85
N LEU A 701 31.64 -24.45 -40.05
CA LEU A 701 32.31 -23.25 -39.56
C LEU A 701 32.87 -22.38 -40.71
N SER A 702 33.41 -23.01 -41.76
CA SER A 702 33.91 -22.31 -42.96
C SER A 702 32.78 -21.57 -43.70
N GLU A 703 31.63 -22.21 -43.86
CA GLU A 703 30.43 -21.62 -44.47
C GLU A 703 29.89 -20.47 -43.62
N LYS A 704 29.83 -20.65 -42.29
CA LYS A 704 29.47 -19.57 -41.33
C LYS A 704 30.37 -18.34 -41.51
N GLN A 705 31.66 -18.54 -41.56
CA GLN A 705 32.64 -17.48 -41.66
C GLN A 705 32.51 -16.72 -42.98
N GLU A 706 32.30 -17.42 -44.10
CA GLU A 706 32.09 -16.83 -45.41
C GLU A 706 30.82 -16.01 -45.48
N ILE A 707 29.68 -16.57 -45.02
CA ILE A 707 28.39 -15.87 -44.98
C ILE A 707 28.45 -14.63 -44.10
N LEU A 708 29.07 -14.74 -42.92
CA LEU A 708 29.20 -13.58 -42.02
C LEU A 708 30.11 -12.50 -42.60
N LYS A 709 31.23 -12.88 -43.25
CA LYS A 709 32.15 -11.94 -43.89
C LYS A 709 31.45 -11.18 -45.03
N GLU A 710 30.72 -11.90 -45.88
CA GLU A 710 29.88 -11.31 -46.93
C GLU A 710 28.84 -10.34 -46.36
N THR A 711 28.07 -10.83 -45.37
CA THR A 711 26.99 -10.05 -44.72
C THR A 711 27.54 -8.78 -44.06
N LEU A 712 28.61 -8.89 -43.25
CA LEU A 712 29.20 -7.74 -42.56
C LEU A 712 29.79 -6.73 -43.53
N SER A 713 30.40 -7.17 -44.66
CA SER A 713 30.91 -6.28 -45.72
C SER A 713 29.76 -5.51 -46.37
N ALA A 714 28.65 -6.20 -46.72
CA ALA A 714 27.48 -5.58 -47.29
C ALA A 714 26.82 -4.59 -46.31
N ILE A 715 26.72 -4.94 -45.02
CA ILE A 715 26.17 -4.06 -43.98
C ILE A 715 27.03 -2.80 -43.83
N ARG A 716 28.37 -2.92 -43.76
CA ARG A 716 29.27 -1.77 -43.64
C ARG A 716 29.08 -0.75 -44.80
N CYS A 717 28.95 -1.25 -46.01
CA CYS A 717 28.65 -0.40 -47.17
C CYS A 717 27.26 0.24 -47.10
N SER A 718 26.34 -0.37 -46.36
CA SER A 718 24.91 0.03 -46.30
C SER A 718 24.51 0.76 -45.01
N LEU A 719 25.44 0.99 -44.07
CA LEU A 719 25.13 1.69 -42.81
C LEU A 719 24.60 3.11 -43.02
N HIS A 720 24.95 3.75 -44.12
CA HIS A 720 24.42 5.05 -44.52
C HIS A 720 23.29 4.99 -45.56
N ALA A 721 22.77 3.78 -45.86
CA ALA A 721 21.72 3.62 -46.85
C ALA A 721 20.38 4.26 -46.38
N ASP A 722 19.62 4.73 -47.35
CA ASP A 722 18.40 5.49 -47.11
C ASP A 722 17.33 4.69 -46.35
N PHE A 723 17.26 3.36 -46.55
CA PHE A 723 16.32 2.51 -45.80
C PHE A 723 16.62 2.47 -44.30
N LEU A 724 17.91 2.39 -43.91
CA LEU A 724 18.31 2.40 -42.50
C LEU A 724 18.12 3.78 -41.88
N LYS A 725 18.41 4.85 -42.65
CA LYS A 725 18.08 6.21 -42.20
C LYS A 725 16.59 6.40 -41.98
N LYS A 726 15.74 5.91 -42.90
CA LYS A 726 14.28 5.95 -42.72
C LYS A 726 13.84 5.23 -41.48
N PHE A 727 14.36 4.03 -41.22
CA PHE A 727 14.04 3.26 -40.01
C PHE A 727 14.41 4.03 -38.75
N VAL A 728 15.64 4.53 -38.65
CA VAL A 728 16.11 5.27 -37.47
C VAL A 728 15.32 6.59 -37.27
N TRP A 729 15.00 7.30 -38.36
CA TRP A 729 14.16 8.50 -38.29
C TRP A 729 12.72 8.19 -37.88
N GLN A 730 12.16 7.05 -38.30
CA GLN A 730 10.83 6.61 -37.86
C GLN A 730 10.83 6.39 -36.35
N ARG A 731 11.83 5.67 -35.84
CA ARG A 731 11.98 5.45 -34.39
C ARG A 731 12.14 6.76 -33.60
N ALA A 732 12.90 7.72 -34.14
CA ALA A 732 13.04 9.06 -33.55
C ALA A 732 11.70 9.83 -33.53
N GLN A 733 10.88 9.68 -34.57
CA GLN A 733 9.53 10.27 -34.59
C GLN A 733 8.58 9.61 -33.58
N ASP A 734 8.64 8.28 -33.42
CA ASP A 734 7.86 7.56 -32.47
C ASP A 734 8.20 8.02 -31.04
N LEU A 735 9.50 8.14 -30.73
CA LEU A 735 9.98 8.67 -29.45
C LEU A 735 9.53 10.14 -29.25
N SER A 736 9.65 11.00 -30.29
CA SER A 736 9.17 12.37 -30.25
C SER A 736 7.66 12.44 -30.01
N SER A 737 6.89 11.54 -30.62
CA SER A 737 5.44 11.49 -30.46
C SER A 737 5.01 11.06 -29.05
N SER A 738 5.70 10.10 -28.45
CA SER A 738 5.50 9.69 -27.05
C SER A 738 5.81 10.86 -26.10
N HIS A 739 6.92 11.56 -26.28
CA HIS A 739 7.24 12.75 -25.50
C HIS A 739 6.23 13.89 -25.72
N LYS A 740 5.75 14.11 -26.96
CA LYS A 740 4.73 15.13 -27.24
C LYS A 740 3.44 14.85 -26.52
N ARG A 741 3.00 13.57 -26.44
CA ARG A 741 1.78 13.17 -25.72
C ARG A 741 1.88 13.54 -24.25
N ILE A 742 2.96 13.15 -23.56
CA ILE A 742 3.19 13.43 -22.14
C ILE A 742 3.33 14.95 -21.90
N ARG A 743 4.12 15.67 -22.70
CA ARG A 743 4.36 17.10 -22.54
C ARG A 743 3.16 17.98 -22.90
N ARG A 744 2.29 17.53 -23.80
CA ARG A 744 1.03 18.20 -24.09
C ARG A 744 0.11 18.23 -22.87
N LEU A 745 0.12 17.15 -22.08
CA LEU A 745 -0.58 17.10 -20.80
C LEU A 745 0.00 18.10 -19.78
N LEU A 746 1.31 18.34 -19.83
CA LEU A 746 2.03 19.23 -18.91
C LEU A 746 2.15 20.67 -19.40
N LYS A 747 1.58 21.06 -20.56
CA LYS A 747 1.76 22.37 -21.23
C LYS A 747 3.25 22.77 -21.42
N LYS A 748 4.19 21.82 -21.41
CA LYS A 748 5.61 22.06 -21.61
C LYS A 748 5.96 22.11 -23.11
N ARG A 749 7.09 22.78 -23.45
CA ARG A 749 7.58 22.87 -24.84
C ARG A 749 7.87 21.48 -25.41
N GLN A 750 7.72 21.34 -26.74
CA GLN A 750 8.01 20.10 -27.46
C GLN A 750 9.52 19.81 -27.44
N ILE A 751 9.89 18.54 -27.19
CA ILE A 751 11.26 18.07 -27.35
C ILE A 751 11.52 17.81 -28.84
N LYS A 752 12.65 18.29 -29.36
CA LYS A 752 13.18 17.90 -30.63
C LYS A 752 14.07 16.67 -30.44
N VAL A 753 13.78 15.60 -31.17
CA VAL A 753 14.55 14.35 -31.13
C VAL A 753 15.34 14.24 -32.42
N GLU A 754 16.66 14.17 -32.29
CA GLU A 754 17.56 14.00 -33.45
C GLU A 754 18.36 12.69 -33.29
N PRO A 755 18.24 11.75 -34.26
CA PRO A 755 18.99 10.51 -34.20
C PRO A 755 20.49 10.73 -34.53
N TYR A 756 21.32 9.91 -33.89
CA TYR A 756 22.75 9.83 -34.16
C TYR A 756 23.01 8.83 -35.29
N PHE A 757 23.89 9.17 -36.20
CA PHE A 757 24.27 8.29 -37.30
C PHE A 757 25.79 8.09 -37.42
N PRO A 758 26.24 6.89 -37.82
CA PRO A 758 25.46 5.66 -38.04
C PRO A 758 25.05 5.00 -36.72
N PRO A 759 24.02 4.12 -36.73
CA PRO A 759 23.68 3.32 -35.55
C PRO A 759 24.80 2.31 -35.23
N ASP A 760 24.94 1.94 -33.95
CA ASP A 760 25.93 0.95 -33.55
C ASP A 760 25.41 -0.48 -33.84
N LEU A 761 26.20 -1.28 -34.52
CA LEU A 761 25.90 -2.68 -34.77
C LEU A 761 26.40 -3.56 -33.59
N LEU A 762 25.46 -4.06 -32.80
CA LEU A 762 25.74 -4.89 -31.61
C LEU A 762 25.87 -6.37 -31.98
N GLY A 763 25.00 -6.87 -32.89
CA GLY A 763 24.99 -8.28 -33.28
C GLY A 763 24.37 -8.52 -34.66
N VAL A 764 24.65 -9.69 -35.21
CA VAL A 764 24.13 -10.15 -36.51
C VAL A 764 23.73 -11.63 -36.41
N LEU A 765 22.49 -11.94 -36.78
CA LEU A 765 22.01 -13.30 -36.96
C LEU A 765 21.57 -13.51 -38.40
N VAL A 766 22.20 -14.43 -39.09
CA VAL A 766 21.81 -14.85 -40.47
C VAL A 766 21.03 -16.17 -40.36
N ILE A 767 19.82 -16.17 -40.84
CA ILE A 767 18.89 -17.31 -40.82
C ILE A 767 18.76 -17.82 -42.25
N LEU A 768 19.11 -19.06 -42.46
CA LEU A 768 19.08 -19.74 -43.76
C LEU A 768 17.91 -20.73 -43.82
N PRO A 769 17.23 -20.85 -44.95
CA PRO A 769 16.27 -21.93 -45.13
C PRO A 769 16.97 -23.31 -45.20
N VAL A 770 16.27 -24.36 -44.85
CA VAL A 770 16.73 -25.73 -45.08
C VAL A 770 16.65 -26.03 -46.58
N PRO A 771 17.69 -26.58 -47.22
CA PRO A 771 17.64 -26.97 -48.61
C PRO A 771 16.52 -27.97 -48.88
N LYS A 772 15.71 -27.77 -49.95
CA LYS A 772 14.71 -28.72 -50.37
C LYS A 772 15.40 -30.03 -50.79
N GLY A 773 15.16 -31.11 -50.04
CA GLY A 773 15.67 -32.45 -50.35
C GLY A 773 16.48 -33.17 -49.29
N VAL A 774 16.75 -32.54 -48.14
CA VAL A 774 17.36 -33.17 -47.00
C VAL A 774 16.29 -33.74 -46.09
N SER A 775 16.10 -35.08 -46.13
CA SER A 775 15.19 -35.75 -45.18
C SER A 775 15.75 -35.67 -43.75
N GLN A 776 14.85 -35.62 -42.77
CA GLN A 776 15.19 -35.47 -41.32
C GLN A 776 16.05 -36.55 -40.69
N ASN A 777 16.45 -37.59 -41.45
CA ASN A 777 17.15 -38.77 -40.95
C ASN A 777 18.70 -38.71 -40.94
N GLY A 778 19.30 -37.55 -41.22
CA GLY A 778 20.75 -37.42 -41.33
C GLY A 778 21.44 -36.39 -40.38
N LEU A 779 20.72 -35.85 -39.41
CA LEU A 779 21.27 -34.76 -38.60
C LEU A 779 21.60 -35.19 -37.17
N TYR A 780 22.87 -35.59 -36.96
CA TYR A 780 23.41 -35.74 -35.59
C TYR A 780 23.58 -34.37 -34.95
N LEU A 781 22.80 -34.11 -33.91
CA LEU A 781 23.06 -33.04 -32.95
C LEU A 781 24.26 -33.42 -32.09
N HIS A 782 25.47 -32.98 -32.45
CA HIS A 782 26.58 -32.95 -31.50
C HIS A 782 26.38 -31.77 -30.56
N SER A 783 26.03 -32.13 -29.31
CA SER A 783 26.11 -31.23 -28.16
C SER A 783 27.54 -30.84 -27.93
N HIS A 784 27.91 -29.59 -28.19
CA HIS A 784 29.07 -28.90 -27.61
C HIS A 784 28.69 -27.44 -27.40
#